data_4fc28794d4a237e392aaff7c205f81f1
#
_entry.id   4fc28794d4a237e392aaff7c205f81f1
#
_cell.length_a   1.000
_cell.length_b   1.000
_cell.length_c   1.000
_cell.angle_alpha   90.00
_cell.angle_beta   90.00
_cell.angle_gamma   90.00
#
_symmetry.space_group_name_H-M   'P 1'
#
loop_
_entity.id
_entity.type
_entity.pdbx_description
1 polymer ?
#
loop_
_entity_poly.entity_id
_entity_poly.type
_entity_poly.pdbx_seq_one_letter_code
_entity_poly.pdbx_strand_id
1 'polypeptide(L)'
;MDPINVMPLIVVAAVMFAVIGGITLFSHWYSLNRIKSKTVGDGQHGTARWAMRNEIKDMYKSVPFTPKQWRQGNNRPSVDEQGIVVGCNGRKGDVTALVDTGDVHALMIGAAGVGKTAFWMYPCIEYALASGMSFMSTDTKGDIMRNYGTIAKKYYGYKVSVIDLRNPTRSNGNNLLHLVNKYMDLYEQQPDMLVYKAKAEKYAKIIAKTIILSGGDSASFGQNAYFYDAAEGLLTATILLVAEFCRPEERHIVSVFKILQELLAPSTKQGAKKRDNQFQELMDLLPNDHKAKWFAGAALNTSDTSMASVISTALSRLNAFLDSELEQILCFDTEIDAEVFCKQKSAIFLIMPEENPNTFFMISLIIQQLYREILAVADENGGKLENRCVFFCDEFGTLPKIESAEMMFSASRSRRLQIVPIIQSFAQLEQNYGKEGSDIIIDNTQLTIFGGFAPNSSSADVLSKALGSRTVMSGSVDRGKEHPSESLQMIERPLMTPDELKALPKGQFIVMKTGYHPMKVKLRLFFEWGINFEEPFTVSDKGNRKVRYAEKKEIEDGIKTKYPMAGEEKPPRTTEYSREQEEEMGLQDMPYDQTLQRQQDYLNDSKRRSPVVHTKPDQQHSKQKNQASQRKRKGKGEARLADQIPKQGVK
;
A
#
# COMPACT_ATOMS: atom_id res chain seq x y z
N MET A 1 -50.35 -63.29 63.81
CA MET A 1 -49.49 -62.88 62.66
C MET A 1 -49.88 -61.47 62.32
N ASP A 2 -49.11 -60.50 62.75
CA ASP A 2 -49.40 -59.09 62.40
C ASP A 2 -49.12 -58.83 60.92
N PRO A 3 -49.95 -58.08 60.23
CA PRO A 3 -49.76 -57.80 58.83
C PRO A 3 -48.48 -56.94 58.68
N ILE A 4 -47.53 -57.49 57.94
CA ILE A 4 -46.28 -56.76 57.62
C ILE A 4 -46.68 -55.44 56.97
N ASN A 5 -46.33 -54.35 57.63
CA ASN A 5 -46.58 -53.02 57.11
C ASN A 5 -45.61 -52.75 55.96
N VAL A 6 -46.10 -52.97 54.70
CA VAL A 6 -45.31 -52.80 53.46
C VAL A 6 -45.11 -51.35 53.03
N MET A 7 -45.80 -50.39 53.70
CA MET A 7 -45.72 -48.98 53.33
C MET A 7 -44.32 -48.37 53.35
N PRO A 8 -43.46 -48.62 54.37
CA PRO A 8 -42.08 -48.12 54.41
C PRO A 8 -41.23 -48.63 53.22
N LEU A 9 -41.49 -49.89 52.78
CA LEU A 9 -40.76 -50.50 51.68
C LEU A 9 -41.12 -49.88 50.34
N ILE A 10 -42.39 -49.53 50.15
CA ILE A 10 -42.88 -48.81 48.94
C ILE A 10 -42.34 -47.40 48.89
N VAL A 11 -42.29 -46.70 50.01
CA VAL A 11 -41.70 -45.34 50.09
C VAL A 11 -40.21 -45.34 49.77
N VAL A 12 -39.44 -46.29 50.31
CA VAL A 12 -38.03 -46.46 50.02
C VAL A 12 -37.78 -46.81 48.56
N ALA A 13 -38.58 -47.68 47.97
CA ALA A 13 -38.49 -47.99 46.55
C ALA A 13 -38.83 -46.78 45.65
N ALA A 14 -39.86 -46.00 45.99
CA ALA A 14 -40.23 -44.79 45.25
C ALA A 14 -39.13 -43.70 45.32
N VAL A 15 -38.52 -43.52 46.50
CA VAL A 15 -37.39 -42.61 46.67
C VAL A 15 -36.15 -43.06 45.86
N MET A 16 -35.82 -44.35 45.88
CA MET A 16 -34.75 -44.92 45.07
C MET A 16 -35.00 -44.73 43.58
N PHE A 17 -36.20 -44.96 43.09
CA PHE A 17 -36.56 -44.72 41.70
C PHE A 17 -36.49 -43.25 41.33
N ALA A 18 -36.89 -42.31 42.19
CA ALA A 18 -36.77 -40.88 41.96
C ALA A 18 -35.31 -40.43 41.94
N VAL A 19 -34.44 -40.96 42.82
CA VAL A 19 -33.01 -40.68 42.86
C VAL A 19 -32.30 -41.22 41.61
N ILE A 20 -32.57 -42.45 41.22
CA ILE A 20 -32.00 -43.09 40.02
C ILE A 20 -32.48 -42.34 38.75
N GLY A 21 -33.77 -41.99 38.67
CA GLY A 21 -34.32 -41.18 37.60
C GLY A 21 -33.72 -39.81 37.50
N GLY A 22 -33.49 -39.15 38.68
CA GLY A 22 -32.80 -37.86 38.78
C GLY A 22 -31.35 -37.91 38.32
N ILE A 23 -30.62 -38.95 38.72
CA ILE A 23 -29.22 -39.16 38.31
C ILE A 23 -29.13 -39.45 36.80
N THR A 24 -30.02 -40.24 36.24
CA THR A 24 -30.03 -40.55 34.80
C THR A 24 -30.39 -39.34 33.98
N LEU A 25 -31.39 -38.55 34.37
CA LEU A 25 -31.74 -37.29 33.70
C LEU A 25 -30.62 -36.26 33.78
N PHE A 26 -29.98 -36.10 34.91
CA PHE A 26 -28.86 -35.23 35.13
C PHE A 26 -27.63 -35.67 34.30
N SER A 27 -27.31 -36.96 34.33
CA SER A 27 -26.23 -37.54 33.53
C SER A 27 -26.49 -37.34 32.01
N HIS A 28 -27.71 -37.53 31.57
CA HIS A 28 -28.09 -37.34 30.18
C HIS A 28 -28.02 -35.87 29.77
N TRP A 29 -28.53 -34.95 30.60
CA TRP A 29 -28.43 -33.51 30.35
C TRP A 29 -26.96 -33.03 30.40
N TYR A 30 -26.17 -33.55 31.32
CA TYR A 30 -24.74 -33.23 31.45
C TYR A 30 -23.93 -33.76 30.25
N SER A 31 -24.20 -34.98 29.80
CA SER A 31 -23.60 -35.60 28.61
C SER A 31 -23.91 -34.78 27.34
N LEU A 32 -25.19 -34.46 27.11
CA LEU A 32 -25.59 -33.63 25.98
C LEU A 32 -24.99 -32.23 25.95
N ASN A 33 -24.82 -31.59 27.10
CA ASN A 33 -24.18 -30.31 27.20
C ASN A 33 -22.65 -30.39 27.02
N ARG A 34 -22.01 -31.46 27.39
CA ARG A 34 -20.58 -31.70 27.16
C ARG A 34 -20.27 -31.96 25.67
N ILE A 35 -21.17 -32.65 24.96
CA ILE A 35 -20.96 -32.93 23.54
C ILE A 35 -20.93 -31.64 22.70
N LYS A 36 -21.69 -30.63 23.08
CA LYS A 36 -21.89 -29.41 22.26
C LYS A 36 -20.77 -28.34 22.32
N SER A 37 -19.85 -28.34 23.29
CA SER A 37 -19.07 -27.12 23.53
C SER A 37 -17.61 -27.30 23.96
N LYS A 38 -17.08 -28.48 24.20
CA LYS A 38 -15.72 -28.66 24.69
C LYS A 38 -14.78 -29.30 23.68
N THR A 39 -13.57 -28.75 23.56
CA THR A 39 -12.45 -29.43 22.92
C THR A 39 -12.12 -30.68 23.73
N VAL A 40 -11.96 -31.82 23.08
CA VAL A 40 -11.76 -33.13 23.73
C VAL A 40 -10.50 -33.77 23.18
N GLY A 41 -9.83 -34.54 24.05
CA GLY A 41 -8.57 -35.21 23.73
C GLY A 41 -7.39 -34.25 23.57
N ASP A 42 -6.27 -34.76 23.07
CA ASP A 42 -5.02 -34.00 22.89
C ASP A 42 -4.97 -33.15 21.62
N GLY A 43 -6.14 -32.85 21.02
CA GLY A 43 -6.24 -32.02 19.82
C GLY A 43 -5.91 -32.76 18.52
N GLN A 44 -6.24 -34.05 18.41
CA GLN A 44 -5.95 -34.89 17.23
C GLN A 44 -6.46 -34.31 15.90
N HIS A 45 -7.55 -33.55 15.94
CA HIS A 45 -8.15 -32.87 14.77
C HIS A 45 -8.03 -31.34 14.83
N GLY A 46 -7.12 -30.81 15.68
CA GLY A 46 -6.87 -29.40 15.83
C GLY A 46 -6.97 -28.91 17.27
N THR A 47 -6.19 -27.87 17.58
CA THR A 47 -6.02 -27.30 18.94
C THR A 47 -6.48 -25.84 19.01
N ALA A 48 -7.15 -25.31 17.98
CA ALA A 48 -7.59 -23.93 17.97
C ALA A 48 -8.54 -23.62 19.13
N ARG A 49 -8.27 -22.53 19.82
CA ARG A 49 -9.07 -22.05 20.95
C ARG A 49 -9.07 -20.53 21.03
N TRP A 50 -9.97 -19.99 21.79
CA TRP A 50 -9.96 -18.57 22.13
C TRP A 50 -8.89 -18.27 23.16
N ALA A 51 -8.31 -17.06 23.09
CA ALA A 51 -7.38 -16.55 24.08
C ALA A 51 -8.03 -16.49 25.47
N MET A 52 -7.27 -16.87 26.47
CA MET A 52 -7.68 -16.77 27.88
C MET A 52 -7.48 -15.34 28.40
N ARG A 53 -8.17 -14.99 29.49
CA ARG A 53 -8.10 -13.63 30.05
C ARG A 53 -6.66 -13.21 30.45
N ASN A 54 -5.85 -14.13 30.91
CA ASN A 54 -4.45 -13.85 31.25
C ASN A 54 -3.64 -13.55 29.99
N GLU A 55 -3.77 -14.39 28.97
CA GLU A 55 -3.11 -14.18 27.67
C GLU A 55 -3.48 -12.80 27.06
N ILE A 56 -4.76 -12.40 27.15
CA ILE A 56 -5.20 -11.08 26.68
C ILE A 56 -4.53 -9.95 27.46
N LYS A 57 -4.36 -10.08 28.77
CA LYS A 57 -3.66 -9.08 29.61
C LYS A 57 -2.16 -8.99 29.32
N ASP A 58 -1.55 -10.13 28.98
CA ASP A 58 -0.12 -10.16 28.63
C ASP A 58 0.10 -9.59 27.21
N MET A 59 -0.87 -9.76 26.32
CA MET A 59 -0.82 -9.38 24.91
C MET A 59 -1.09 -7.88 24.69
N TYR A 60 -2.02 -7.30 25.45
CA TYR A 60 -2.53 -5.94 25.24
C TYR A 60 -2.47 -5.10 26.50
N LYS A 61 -2.08 -3.83 26.34
CA LYS A 61 -2.12 -2.88 27.44
C LYS A 61 -3.55 -2.42 27.72
N SER A 62 -3.89 -2.36 28.99
CA SER A 62 -5.18 -1.86 29.46
C SER A 62 -5.05 -0.39 29.83
N VAL A 63 -5.69 0.50 29.08
CA VAL A 63 -5.62 1.96 29.24
C VAL A 63 -7.02 2.52 29.53
N PRO A 64 -7.24 3.25 30.64
CA PRO A 64 -8.49 3.95 30.88
C PRO A 64 -8.79 4.91 29.73
N PHE A 65 -9.99 4.81 29.14
CA PHE A 65 -10.37 5.62 27.98
C PHE A 65 -11.26 6.78 28.43
N THR A 66 -10.66 7.96 28.62
CA THR A 66 -11.28 9.12 29.27
C THR A 66 -11.21 10.38 28.39
N PRO A 67 -11.91 10.47 27.24
CA PRO A 67 -11.82 11.60 26.30
C PRO A 67 -12.08 12.95 26.98
N LYS A 68 -13.04 13.00 27.90
CA LYS A 68 -13.37 14.24 28.64
C LYS A 68 -12.18 14.78 29.45
N GLN A 69 -11.39 13.89 30.06
CA GLN A 69 -10.20 14.29 30.81
C GLN A 69 -9.03 14.60 29.88
N TRP A 70 -8.85 13.84 28.81
CA TRP A 70 -7.80 14.07 27.81
C TRP A 70 -7.92 15.42 27.12
N ARG A 71 -9.15 15.96 27.00
CA ARG A 71 -9.44 17.26 26.39
C ARG A 71 -9.42 18.44 27.36
N GLN A 72 -9.05 18.23 28.64
CA GLN A 72 -9.00 19.26 29.69
C GLN A 72 -7.64 19.97 29.80
N GLY A 73 -7.20 20.69 28.75
CA GLY A 73 -6.06 21.64 28.81
C GLY A 73 -4.78 21.08 29.46
N ASN A 74 -4.11 21.90 30.28
CA ASN A 74 -2.79 21.61 30.85
C ASN A 74 -2.75 20.50 31.91
N ASN A 75 -3.89 20.08 32.45
CA ASN A 75 -3.99 19.04 33.49
C ASN A 75 -4.45 17.68 32.92
N ARG A 76 -4.30 17.48 31.62
CA ARG A 76 -4.66 16.20 30.99
C ARG A 76 -3.75 15.07 31.48
N PRO A 77 -4.31 13.87 31.77
CA PRO A 77 -3.48 12.70 32.02
C PRO A 77 -2.67 12.36 30.78
N SER A 78 -1.41 12.06 30.96
CA SER A 78 -0.54 11.55 29.89
C SER A 78 -1.00 10.16 29.47
N VAL A 79 -1.07 9.91 28.17
CA VAL A 79 -1.26 8.58 27.60
C VAL A 79 0.07 8.19 26.94
N ASP A 80 0.89 7.47 27.69
CA ASP A 80 2.27 7.16 27.26
C ASP A 80 2.33 5.97 26.29
N GLU A 81 1.32 5.10 26.33
CA GLU A 81 1.26 3.91 25.50
C GLU A 81 0.73 4.21 24.09
N GLN A 82 1.61 4.30 23.11
CA GLN A 82 1.24 4.46 21.69
C GLN A 82 0.86 3.12 21.05
N GLY A 83 -0.27 3.08 20.32
CA GLY A 83 -0.72 1.85 19.66
C GLY A 83 -2.12 1.89 19.11
N ILE A 84 -2.64 0.74 18.69
CA ILE A 84 -3.96 0.57 18.08
C ILE A 84 -4.94 -0.03 19.10
N VAL A 85 -6.12 0.55 19.20
CA VAL A 85 -7.22 -0.01 20.01
C VAL A 85 -7.74 -1.28 19.35
N VAL A 86 -7.67 -2.39 20.07
CA VAL A 86 -8.10 -3.72 19.57
C VAL A 86 -9.32 -4.26 20.31
N GLY A 87 -9.69 -3.65 21.43
CA GLY A 87 -10.81 -4.10 22.23
C GLY A 87 -11.14 -3.13 23.36
N CYS A 88 -12.15 -3.45 24.13
CA CYS A 88 -12.45 -2.72 25.36
C CYS A 88 -13.08 -3.61 26.43
N ASN A 89 -12.90 -3.16 27.67
CA ASN A 89 -13.55 -3.70 28.88
C ASN A 89 -14.31 -2.57 29.58
N GLY A 90 -15.06 -2.91 30.60
CA GLY A 90 -15.78 -1.94 31.42
C GLY A 90 -17.22 -1.67 31.01
N ARG A 91 -17.86 -0.68 31.63
CA ARG A 91 -19.26 -0.28 31.40
C ARG A 91 -19.30 1.07 30.66
N LYS A 92 -20.49 1.46 30.20
CA LYS A 92 -20.71 2.80 29.62
C LYS A 92 -20.26 3.87 30.62
N GLY A 93 -19.36 4.76 30.19
CA GLY A 93 -18.80 5.84 31.03
C GLY A 93 -17.55 5.46 31.84
N ASP A 94 -17.21 4.16 31.94
CA ASP A 94 -15.97 3.64 32.54
C ASP A 94 -15.40 2.57 31.60
N VAL A 95 -14.82 3.00 30.49
CA VAL A 95 -14.29 2.14 29.44
C VAL A 95 -12.77 2.08 29.56
N THR A 96 -12.24 0.87 29.57
CA THR A 96 -10.80 0.61 29.47
C THR A 96 -10.52 0.05 28.08
N ALA A 97 -9.68 0.73 27.31
CA ALA A 97 -9.22 0.24 26.03
C ALA A 97 -8.17 -0.87 26.18
N LEU A 98 -8.25 -1.88 25.33
CA LEU A 98 -7.17 -2.83 25.10
C LEU A 98 -6.38 -2.33 23.89
N VAL A 99 -5.09 -2.07 24.08
CA VAL A 99 -4.23 -1.42 23.09
C VAL A 99 -3.08 -2.35 22.71
N ASP A 100 -2.92 -2.56 21.41
CA ASP A 100 -1.73 -3.19 20.87
C ASP A 100 -0.62 -2.15 20.73
N THR A 101 0.44 -2.29 21.51
CA THR A 101 1.60 -1.40 21.51
C THR A 101 2.75 -1.93 20.65
N GLY A 102 2.58 -3.06 19.97
CA GLY A 102 3.58 -3.64 19.09
C GLY A 102 3.83 -2.79 17.83
N ASP A 103 5.06 -2.83 17.31
CA ASP A 103 5.39 -2.22 16.01
C ASP A 103 4.92 -3.17 14.88
N VAL A 104 3.61 -3.29 14.68
CA VAL A 104 2.98 -4.20 13.71
C VAL A 104 1.93 -3.46 12.87
N HIS A 105 1.79 -3.86 11.61
CA HIS A 105 0.66 -3.40 10.80
C HIS A 105 -0.63 -4.10 11.23
N ALA A 106 -1.75 -3.41 11.05
CA ALA A 106 -3.06 -3.94 11.40
C ALA A 106 -3.97 -3.92 10.16
N LEU A 107 -4.65 -5.03 9.89
CA LEU A 107 -5.69 -5.13 8.88
C LEU A 107 -7.06 -5.04 9.54
N MET A 108 -7.86 -4.06 9.14
CA MET A 108 -9.28 -4.01 9.50
C MET A 108 -10.12 -4.51 8.33
N ILE A 109 -10.85 -5.60 8.54
CA ILE A 109 -11.72 -6.18 7.51
C ILE A 109 -13.17 -6.27 7.99
N GLY A 110 -14.10 -5.85 7.16
CA GLY A 110 -15.52 -5.97 7.45
C GLY A 110 -16.39 -5.34 6.38
N ALA A 111 -17.52 -5.96 6.10
CA ALA A 111 -18.48 -5.50 5.10
C ALA A 111 -18.96 -4.06 5.35
N ALA A 112 -19.56 -3.44 4.32
CA ALA A 112 -20.23 -2.16 4.48
C ALA A 112 -21.33 -2.24 5.54
N GLY A 113 -21.46 -1.21 6.38
CA GLY A 113 -22.51 -1.11 7.41
C GLY A 113 -22.27 -1.95 8.69
N VAL A 114 -21.17 -2.70 8.82
CA VAL A 114 -20.83 -3.38 10.09
C VAL A 114 -20.37 -2.40 11.18
N GLY A 115 -20.12 -1.13 10.83
CA GLY A 115 -19.77 -0.07 11.75
C GLY A 115 -18.28 0.09 12.02
N LYS A 116 -17.40 -0.25 11.08
CA LYS A 116 -15.94 -0.07 11.18
C LYS A 116 -15.56 1.28 11.75
N THR A 117 -16.11 2.35 11.18
CA THR A 117 -15.83 3.72 11.60
C THR A 117 -16.32 4.02 13.01
N ALA A 118 -17.60 3.71 13.29
CA ALA A 118 -18.26 4.11 14.55
C ALA A 118 -17.82 3.29 15.77
N PHE A 119 -17.52 2.00 15.61
CA PHE A 119 -17.11 1.14 16.72
C PHE A 119 -15.59 1.12 16.93
N TRP A 120 -14.81 1.28 15.86
CA TRP A 120 -13.37 1.05 15.93
C TRP A 120 -12.53 2.26 15.53
N MET A 121 -12.77 2.88 14.36
CA MET A 121 -11.89 3.91 13.83
C MET A 121 -11.93 5.20 14.67
N TYR A 122 -13.13 5.67 15.09
CA TYR A 122 -13.23 6.83 15.96
C TYR A 122 -12.52 6.64 17.30
N PRO A 123 -12.68 5.52 18.03
CA PRO A 123 -11.85 5.24 19.21
C PRO A 123 -10.35 5.20 18.93
N CYS A 124 -9.90 4.65 17.78
CA CYS A 124 -8.49 4.64 17.40
C CYS A 124 -7.95 6.04 17.16
N ILE A 125 -8.69 6.91 16.47
CA ILE A 125 -8.29 8.30 16.21
C ILE A 125 -8.24 9.11 17.50
N GLU A 126 -9.26 9.01 18.36
CA GLU A 126 -9.25 9.68 19.67
C GLU A 126 -8.04 9.25 20.50
N TYR A 127 -7.73 7.95 20.49
CA TYR A 127 -6.58 7.39 21.18
C TYR A 127 -5.26 7.87 20.57
N ALA A 128 -5.16 7.92 19.24
CA ALA A 128 -3.97 8.44 18.55
C ALA A 128 -3.70 9.89 18.93
N LEU A 129 -4.75 10.73 18.97
CA LEU A 129 -4.67 12.11 19.41
C LEU A 129 -4.22 12.23 20.87
N ALA A 130 -4.77 11.42 21.76
CA ALA A 130 -4.45 11.45 23.19
C ALA A 130 -3.03 10.98 23.48
N SER A 131 -2.53 9.98 22.77
CA SER A 131 -1.17 9.43 22.90
C SER A 131 -0.10 10.18 22.09
N GLY A 132 -0.50 11.21 21.34
CA GLY A 132 0.44 12.06 20.58
C GLY A 132 0.99 11.44 19.31
N MET A 133 0.39 10.37 18.79
CA MET A 133 0.76 9.78 17.50
C MET A 133 0.34 10.67 16.35
N SER A 134 1.23 10.97 15.42
CA SER A 134 0.84 11.60 14.16
C SER A 134 0.12 10.57 13.28
N PHE A 135 -0.93 11.01 12.58
CA PHE A 135 -1.65 10.10 11.70
C PHE A 135 -2.08 10.76 10.39
N MET A 136 -2.18 9.93 9.37
CA MET A 136 -2.83 10.23 8.10
C MET A 136 -4.06 9.34 7.97
N SER A 137 -5.17 9.87 7.50
CA SER A 137 -6.39 9.12 7.26
C SER A 137 -6.94 9.41 5.88
N THR A 138 -7.20 8.36 5.09
CA THR A 138 -8.07 8.48 3.92
C THR A 138 -9.52 8.48 4.37
N ASP A 139 -10.38 9.22 3.67
CA ASP A 139 -11.79 9.42 4.06
C ASP A 139 -12.64 9.68 2.82
N THR A 140 -13.49 8.74 2.43
CA THR A 140 -14.34 8.87 1.24
C THR A 140 -15.53 9.81 1.45
N LYS A 141 -15.95 10.02 2.70
CA LYS A 141 -17.11 10.82 3.06
C LYS A 141 -16.78 12.18 3.67
N GLY A 142 -15.53 12.37 4.08
CA GLY A 142 -15.10 13.55 4.83
C GLY A 142 -15.61 13.58 6.28
N ASP A 143 -16.19 12.48 6.77
CA ASP A 143 -16.76 12.42 8.13
C ASP A 143 -15.68 12.45 9.20
N ILE A 144 -14.54 11.81 8.95
CA ILE A 144 -13.44 11.74 9.89
C ILE A 144 -12.82 13.12 10.07
N MET A 145 -12.56 13.82 8.96
CA MET A 145 -12.04 15.19 8.98
C MET A 145 -12.99 16.15 9.68
N ARG A 146 -14.29 16.13 9.32
CA ARG A 146 -15.30 17.00 9.94
C ARG A 146 -15.39 16.79 11.45
N ASN A 147 -15.39 15.54 11.89
CA ASN A 147 -15.58 15.18 13.30
C ASN A 147 -14.33 15.41 14.15
N TYR A 148 -13.13 15.21 13.59
CA TYR A 148 -11.89 15.22 14.37
C TYR A 148 -10.96 16.41 14.10
N GLY A 149 -11.10 17.14 13.00
CA GLY A 149 -10.20 18.25 12.70
C GLY A 149 -10.20 19.34 13.77
N THR A 150 -11.39 19.76 14.23
CA THR A 150 -11.55 20.74 15.34
C THR A 150 -10.99 20.18 16.64
N ILE A 151 -11.29 18.93 16.97
CA ILE A 151 -10.82 18.26 18.19
C ILE A 151 -9.29 18.17 18.20
N ALA A 152 -8.69 17.72 17.11
CA ALA A 152 -7.25 17.59 16.96
C ALA A 152 -6.52 18.93 17.18
N LYS A 153 -7.02 20.00 16.57
CA LYS A 153 -6.43 21.33 16.65
C LYS A 153 -6.64 21.97 18.02
N LYS A 154 -7.90 22.00 18.51
CA LYS A 154 -8.30 22.75 19.70
C LYS A 154 -7.83 22.11 21.00
N TYR A 155 -8.00 20.79 21.13
CA TYR A 155 -7.75 20.10 22.40
C TYR A 155 -6.38 19.42 22.47
N TYR A 156 -5.89 18.92 21.36
CA TYR A 156 -4.64 18.14 21.34
C TYR A 156 -3.46 18.91 20.76
N GLY A 157 -3.69 20.10 20.14
CA GLY A 157 -2.64 20.96 19.60
C GLY A 157 -1.99 20.40 18.35
N TYR A 158 -2.72 19.64 17.55
CA TYR A 158 -2.20 19.08 16.29
C TYR A 158 -2.16 20.13 15.17
N LYS A 159 -1.13 20.04 14.32
CA LYS A 159 -1.19 20.62 12.99
C LYS A 159 -2.14 19.77 12.16
N VAL A 160 -3.21 20.40 11.64
CA VAL A 160 -4.19 19.71 10.80
C VAL A 160 -3.99 20.15 9.35
N SER A 161 -3.79 19.18 8.46
CA SER A 161 -3.69 19.38 7.01
C SER A 161 -4.78 18.56 6.32
N VAL A 162 -5.44 19.15 5.33
CA VAL A 162 -6.55 18.53 4.60
C VAL A 162 -6.31 18.64 3.11
N ILE A 163 -6.29 17.53 2.42
CA ILE A 163 -6.38 17.47 0.95
C ILE A 163 -7.78 16.97 0.62
N ASP A 164 -8.59 17.86 0.11
CA ASP A 164 -10.00 17.57 -0.22
C ASP A 164 -10.21 17.61 -1.73
N LEU A 165 -10.22 16.42 -2.37
CA LEU A 165 -10.46 16.28 -3.80
C LEU A 165 -11.95 16.43 -4.17
N ARG A 166 -12.85 16.46 -3.18
CA ARG A 166 -14.28 16.74 -3.38
C ARG A 166 -14.56 18.24 -3.41
N ASN A 167 -13.81 19.00 -2.61
CA ASN A 167 -13.91 20.47 -2.54
C ASN A 167 -12.50 21.09 -2.64
N PRO A 168 -11.89 21.08 -3.83
CA PRO A 168 -10.48 21.47 -3.99
C PRO A 168 -10.19 22.91 -3.58
N THR A 169 -11.16 23.82 -3.70
CA THR A 169 -11.02 25.22 -3.25
C THR A 169 -10.95 25.36 -1.72
N ARG A 170 -11.41 24.34 -0.99
CA ARG A 170 -11.36 24.24 0.49
C ARG A 170 -10.34 23.22 0.93
N SER A 171 -9.21 23.15 0.24
CA SER A 171 -8.11 22.25 0.51
C SER A 171 -6.82 22.99 0.79
N ASN A 172 -5.90 22.32 1.48
CA ASN A 172 -4.50 22.74 1.53
C ASN A 172 -3.84 22.49 0.17
N GLY A 173 -2.80 23.24 -0.15
CA GLY A 173 -1.98 23.00 -1.34
C GLY A 173 -1.19 21.70 -1.22
N ASN A 174 -1.00 21.04 -2.36
CA ASN A 174 -0.14 19.87 -2.49
C ASN A 174 0.43 19.76 -3.89
N ASN A 175 1.57 20.39 -4.12
CA ASN A 175 2.30 20.32 -5.36
C ASN A 175 2.97 18.95 -5.50
N LEU A 176 2.54 18.15 -6.48
CA LEU A 176 3.11 16.82 -6.72
C LEU A 176 4.60 16.84 -7.05
N LEU A 177 5.11 17.97 -7.57
CA LEU A 177 6.54 18.15 -7.89
C LEU A 177 7.36 18.62 -6.68
N HIS A 178 6.77 18.76 -5.49
CA HIS A 178 7.41 19.30 -4.29
C HIS A 178 8.81 18.73 -4.02
N LEU A 179 8.95 17.39 -4.05
CA LEU A 179 10.26 16.77 -3.81
C LEU A 179 11.26 17.01 -4.94
N VAL A 180 10.79 17.02 -6.18
CA VAL A 180 11.66 17.33 -7.33
C VAL A 180 12.19 18.75 -7.20
N ASN A 181 11.29 19.70 -6.92
CA ASN A 181 11.62 21.12 -6.74
C ASN A 181 12.59 21.32 -5.56
N LYS A 182 12.27 20.75 -4.38
CA LYS A 182 13.11 20.81 -3.18
C LYS A 182 14.54 20.36 -3.46
N TYR A 183 14.71 19.21 -4.10
CA TYR A 183 16.04 18.67 -4.35
C TYR A 183 16.75 19.36 -5.51
N MET A 184 16.02 19.93 -6.48
CA MET A 184 16.59 20.76 -7.52
C MET A 184 17.12 22.08 -6.94
N ASP A 185 16.34 22.75 -6.07
CA ASP A 185 16.76 23.97 -5.39
C ASP A 185 17.99 23.73 -4.48
N LEU A 186 18.03 22.60 -3.76
CA LEU A 186 19.19 22.21 -2.95
C LEU A 186 20.43 21.96 -3.83
N TYR A 187 20.27 21.36 -4.99
CA TYR A 187 21.35 21.14 -5.94
C TYR A 187 21.84 22.47 -6.53
N GLU A 188 20.96 23.41 -6.82
CA GLU A 188 21.33 24.73 -7.31
C GLU A 188 22.14 25.53 -6.28
N GLN A 189 21.80 25.41 -4.99
CA GLN A 189 22.54 26.00 -3.88
C GLN A 189 23.90 25.33 -3.61
N GLN A 190 24.00 24.01 -3.88
CA GLN A 190 25.17 23.17 -3.61
C GLN A 190 25.46 22.24 -4.81
N PRO A 191 26.00 22.77 -5.93
CA PRO A 191 26.21 22.01 -7.17
C PRO A 191 27.16 20.81 -7.02
N ASP A 192 28.07 20.85 -6.05
CA ASP A 192 29.00 19.74 -5.77
C ASP A 192 28.31 18.52 -5.15
N MET A 193 27.10 18.70 -4.62
CA MET A 193 26.33 17.65 -3.97
C MET A 193 25.42 16.91 -4.97
N LEU A 194 26.02 16.08 -5.82
CA LEU A 194 25.31 15.29 -6.84
C LEU A 194 24.15 14.42 -6.29
N VAL A 195 24.17 14.12 -4.98
CA VAL A 195 23.09 13.38 -4.33
C VAL A 195 21.75 14.09 -4.43
N TYR A 196 21.72 15.42 -4.40
CA TYR A 196 20.48 16.20 -4.55
C TYR A 196 19.93 16.08 -5.96
N LYS A 197 20.78 16.22 -6.98
CA LYS A 197 20.40 16.00 -8.38
C LYS A 197 19.84 14.59 -8.60
N ALA A 198 20.54 13.58 -8.11
CA ALA A 198 20.10 12.20 -8.20
C ALA A 198 18.73 11.94 -7.53
N LYS A 199 18.47 12.61 -6.38
CA LYS A 199 17.16 12.54 -5.72
C LYS A 199 16.08 13.22 -6.56
N ALA A 200 16.32 14.40 -7.14
CA ALA A 200 15.36 15.07 -8.02
C ALA A 200 15.01 14.21 -9.23
N GLU A 201 16.01 13.66 -9.93
CA GLU A 201 15.85 12.74 -11.06
C GLU A 201 15.02 11.49 -10.67
N LYS A 202 15.32 10.89 -9.51
CA LYS A 202 14.58 9.74 -8.96
C LYS A 202 13.10 10.06 -8.72
N TYR A 203 12.81 11.20 -8.07
CA TYR A 203 11.43 11.58 -7.78
C TYR A 203 10.67 11.96 -9.04
N ALA A 204 11.28 12.65 -10.00
CA ALA A 204 10.69 12.95 -11.30
C ALA A 204 10.27 11.65 -12.02
N LYS A 205 11.17 10.65 -12.08
CA LYS A 205 10.87 9.34 -12.67
C LYS A 205 9.74 8.61 -11.95
N ILE A 206 9.69 8.66 -10.61
CA ILE A 206 8.64 8.02 -9.82
C ILE A 206 7.28 8.64 -10.12
N ILE A 207 7.20 9.98 -10.17
CA ILE A 207 5.96 10.71 -10.47
C ILE A 207 5.51 10.37 -11.88
N ALA A 208 6.40 10.47 -12.87
CA ALA A 208 6.10 10.14 -14.26
C ALA A 208 5.58 8.70 -14.40
N LYS A 209 6.27 7.73 -13.82
CA LYS A 209 5.86 6.33 -13.83
C LYS A 209 4.47 6.13 -13.21
N THR A 210 4.20 6.71 -12.05
CA THR A 210 2.90 6.56 -11.37
C THR A 210 1.76 7.19 -12.19
N ILE A 211 1.99 8.34 -12.82
CA ILE A 211 1.02 8.98 -13.70
C ILE A 211 0.74 8.11 -14.94
N ILE A 212 1.77 7.63 -15.59
CA ILE A 212 1.62 6.81 -16.82
C ILE A 212 0.91 5.49 -16.51
N LEU A 213 1.19 4.86 -15.38
CA LEU A 213 0.58 3.59 -14.96
C LEU A 213 -0.81 3.75 -14.31
N SER A 214 -1.27 4.98 -14.03
CA SER A 214 -2.56 5.22 -13.34
C SER A 214 -3.80 4.62 -14.04
N GLY A 215 -3.69 4.18 -15.28
CA GLY A 215 -4.77 3.58 -16.06
C GLY A 215 -4.66 2.07 -16.30
N GLY A 216 -3.78 1.36 -15.60
CA GLY A 216 -3.61 -0.08 -15.72
C GLY A 216 -2.18 -0.55 -15.49
N ASP A 217 -2.00 -1.83 -15.23
CA ASP A 217 -0.67 -2.44 -15.05
C ASP A 217 0.11 -2.51 -16.36
N SER A 218 1.45 -2.37 -16.28
CA SER A 218 2.36 -2.51 -17.43
C SER A 218 2.19 -3.85 -18.17
N ALA A 219 1.85 -4.91 -17.46
CA ALA A 219 1.55 -6.22 -18.05
C ALA A 219 0.30 -6.20 -18.95
N SER A 220 -0.64 -5.29 -18.72
CA SER A 220 -1.86 -5.15 -19.53
C SER A 220 -1.63 -4.43 -20.86
N PHE A 221 -0.50 -3.75 -21.03
CA PHE A 221 -0.21 -2.95 -22.23
C PHE A 221 0.28 -3.77 -23.44
N GLY A 222 0.71 -5.01 -23.23
CA GLY A 222 1.09 -5.95 -24.29
C GLY A 222 2.09 -5.34 -25.28
N GLN A 223 1.75 -5.33 -26.58
CA GLN A 223 2.59 -4.77 -27.66
C GLN A 223 2.76 -3.24 -27.57
N ASN A 224 1.94 -2.54 -26.79
CA ASN A 224 2.01 -1.10 -26.61
C ASN A 224 2.96 -0.66 -25.48
N ALA A 225 3.58 -1.57 -24.76
CA ALA A 225 4.46 -1.26 -23.62
C ALA A 225 5.53 -0.22 -23.95
N TYR A 226 6.10 -0.29 -25.16
CA TYR A 226 7.07 0.70 -25.65
C TYR A 226 6.57 2.14 -25.59
N PHE A 227 5.29 2.39 -25.97
CA PHE A 227 4.74 3.75 -25.95
C PHE A 227 4.59 4.30 -24.55
N TYR A 228 4.30 3.44 -23.57
CA TYR A 228 4.20 3.83 -22.17
C TYR A 228 5.57 4.11 -21.56
N ASP A 229 6.58 3.29 -21.85
CA ASP A 229 7.95 3.50 -21.39
C ASP A 229 8.54 4.79 -21.98
N ALA A 230 8.32 5.04 -23.27
CA ALA A 230 8.76 6.26 -23.91
C ALA A 230 8.01 7.50 -23.39
N ALA A 231 6.72 7.37 -23.07
CA ALA A 231 5.93 8.44 -22.44
C ALA A 231 6.39 8.72 -21.00
N GLU A 232 6.77 7.70 -20.21
CA GLU A 232 7.39 7.87 -18.90
C GLU A 232 8.68 8.69 -19.01
N GLY A 233 9.54 8.35 -19.96
CA GLY A 233 10.79 9.07 -20.21
C GLY A 233 10.56 10.53 -20.62
N LEU A 234 9.64 10.77 -21.55
CA LEU A 234 9.26 12.09 -22.01
C LEU A 234 8.69 12.96 -20.87
N LEU A 235 7.81 12.40 -20.08
CA LEU A 235 7.22 13.08 -18.92
C LEU A 235 8.28 13.39 -17.85
N THR A 236 9.16 12.43 -17.56
CA THR A 236 10.29 12.63 -16.64
C THR A 236 11.18 13.79 -17.09
N ALA A 237 11.53 13.83 -18.39
CA ALA A 237 12.33 14.92 -18.96
C ALA A 237 11.65 16.28 -18.79
N THR A 238 10.36 16.36 -19.10
CA THR A 238 9.60 17.61 -19.00
C THR A 238 9.45 18.07 -17.54
N ILE A 239 9.24 17.14 -16.59
CA ILE A 239 9.23 17.46 -15.16
C ILE A 239 10.58 18.09 -14.73
N LEU A 240 11.70 17.51 -15.16
CA LEU A 240 13.03 18.03 -14.84
C LEU A 240 13.26 19.42 -15.44
N LEU A 241 12.83 19.66 -16.69
CA LEU A 241 12.94 20.97 -17.33
C LEU A 241 12.15 22.05 -16.57
N VAL A 242 10.91 21.75 -16.20
CA VAL A 242 10.08 22.67 -15.41
C VAL A 242 10.69 22.94 -14.05
N ALA A 243 11.19 21.90 -13.36
CA ALA A 243 11.79 22.05 -12.05
C ALA A 243 13.13 22.84 -12.07
N GLU A 244 13.91 22.75 -13.15
CA GLU A 244 15.23 23.35 -13.25
C GLU A 244 15.19 24.78 -13.79
N PHE A 245 14.29 25.10 -14.73
CA PHE A 245 14.35 26.35 -15.50
C PHE A 245 13.17 27.30 -15.29
N CYS A 246 12.06 26.85 -14.66
CA CYS A 246 10.91 27.71 -14.40
C CYS A 246 10.98 28.36 -13.01
N ARG A 247 10.18 29.40 -12.81
CA ARG A 247 10.05 30.07 -11.52
C ARG A 247 9.36 29.16 -10.49
N PRO A 248 9.61 29.31 -9.19
CA PRO A 248 9.03 28.46 -8.16
C PRO A 248 7.49 28.30 -8.26
N GLU A 249 6.75 29.39 -8.52
CA GLU A 249 5.29 29.41 -8.63
C GLU A 249 4.74 28.75 -9.91
N GLU A 250 5.61 28.38 -10.85
CA GLU A 250 5.28 27.75 -12.13
C GLU A 250 5.66 26.26 -12.14
N ARG A 251 6.38 25.78 -11.11
CA ARG A 251 6.92 24.43 -11.03
C ARG A 251 5.89 23.43 -10.50
N HIS A 252 4.86 23.14 -11.30
CA HIS A 252 3.79 22.21 -10.94
C HIS A 252 3.33 21.36 -12.15
N ILE A 253 2.55 20.32 -11.89
CA ILE A 253 2.20 19.31 -12.90
C ILE A 253 1.38 19.88 -14.06
N VAL A 254 0.58 20.91 -13.84
CA VAL A 254 -0.22 21.55 -14.91
C VAL A 254 0.68 22.33 -15.88
N SER A 255 1.76 22.95 -15.37
CA SER A 255 2.81 23.53 -16.22
C SER A 255 3.50 22.47 -17.07
N VAL A 256 3.78 21.30 -16.51
CA VAL A 256 4.35 20.18 -17.27
C VAL A 256 3.43 19.77 -18.41
N PHE A 257 2.10 19.69 -18.18
CA PHE A 257 1.14 19.43 -19.23
C PHE A 257 1.19 20.51 -20.34
N LYS A 258 1.12 21.78 -19.95
CA LYS A 258 1.15 22.91 -20.90
C LYS A 258 2.42 22.90 -21.75
N ILE A 259 3.58 22.76 -21.13
CA ILE A 259 4.86 22.69 -21.83
C ILE A 259 4.90 21.50 -22.76
N LEU A 260 4.49 20.30 -22.31
CA LEU A 260 4.45 19.12 -23.15
C LEU A 260 3.56 19.33 -24.37
N GLN A 261 2.41 19.96 -24.22
CA GLN A 261 1.49 20.28 -25.32
C GLN A 261 2.10 21.30 -26.30
N GLU A 262 2.75 22.36 -25.80
CA GLU A 262 3.38 23.40 -26.64
C GLU A 262 4.57 22.84 -27.44
N LEU A 263 5.41 22.01 -26.79
CA LEU A 263 6.62 21.44 -27.39
C LEU A 263 6.33 20.41 -28.51
N LEU A 264 5.09 19.98 -28.65
CA LEU A 264 4.64 19.03 -29.67
C LEU A 264 4.23 19.72 -30.98
N ALA A 265 4.07 21.03 -30.94
CA ALA A 265 3.82 21.77 -32.18
C ALA A 265 5.00 21.61 -33.16
N PRO A 266 4.73 21.60 -34.49
CA PRO A 266 5.79 21.55 -35.48
C PRO A 266 6.80 22.68 -35.28
N SER A 267 8.06 22.42 -35.64
CA SER A 267 9.11 23.44 -35.62
C SER A 267 8.69 24.71 -36.39
N THR A 268 8.99 25.87 -35.79
CA THR A 268 8.74 27.18 -36.42
C THR A 268 9.96 27.72 -37.16
N LYS A 269 11.10 27.01 -37.14
CA LYS A 269 12.35 27.44 -37.79
C LYS A 269 12.23 27.37 -39.33
N GLN A 270 12.67 28.41 -40.02
CA GLN A 270 12.81 28.40 -41.49
C GLN A 270 13.83 27.34 -41.91
N GLY A 271 13.39 26.36 -42.75
CA GLY A 271 14.24 25.26 -43.19
C GLY A 271 14.23 24.01 -42.30
N ALA A 272 13.41 23.98 -41.23
CA ALA A 272 13.22 22.80 -40.43
C ALA A 272 12.72 21.61 -41.24
N LYS A 273 13.30 20.45 -41.07
CA LYS A 273 12.81 19.20 -41.68
C LYS A 273 11.45 18.86 -41.08
N LYS A 274 10.62 18.16 -41.83
CA LYS A 274 9.27 17.73 -41.38
C LYS A 274 9.28 16.95 -40.07
N ARG A 275 10.46 16.48 -39.61
CA ARG A 275 10.68 15.73 -38.35
C ARG A 275 11.04 16.61 -37.16
N ASP A 276 11.41 17.87 -37.37
CA ASP A 276 11.87 18.74 -36.30
C ASP A 276 10.64 19.28 -35.57
N ASN A 277 10.48 18.88 -34.33
CA ASN A 277 9.47 19.42 -33.41
C ASN A 277 10.13 20.34 -32.38
N GLN A 278 9.32 21.16 -31.72
CA GLN A 278 9.83 22.13 -30.74
C GLN A 278 10.47 21.47 -29.53
N PHE A 279 10.10 20.22 -29.21
CA PHE A 279 10.72 19.45 -28.12
C PHE A 279 12.16 19.07 -28.47
N GLN A 280 12.40 18.60 -29.71
CA GLN A 280 13.74 18.31 -30.19
C GLN A 280 14.63 19.56 -30.14
N GLU A 281 14.09 20.71 -30.63
CA GLU A 281 14.81 22.00 -30.62
C GLU A 281 15.24 22.39 -29.19
N LEU A 282 14.36 22.20 -28.21
CA LEU A 282 14.66 22.48 -26.81
C LEU A 282 15.74 21.54 -26.25
N MET A 283 15.66 20.24 -26.58
CA MET A 283 16.66 19.26 -26.18
C MET A 283 18.02 19.51 -26.79
N ASP A 284 18.08 20.05 -28.00
CA ASP A 284 19.34 20.38 -28.68
C ASP A 284 20.09 21.56 -28.02
N LEU A 285 19.38 22.41 -27.28
CA LEU A 285 20.00 23.49 -26.49
C LEU A 285 20.69 22.96 -25.22
N LEU A 286 20.37 21.73 -24.77
CA LEU A 286 20.95 21.14 -23.57
C LEU A 286 22.31 20.47 -23.87
N PRO A 287 23.22 20.41 -22.89
CA PRO A 287 24.44 19.59 -22.97
C PRO A 287 24.11 18.12 -23.24
N ASN A 288 25.02 17.43 -23.93
CA ASN A 288 24.80 16.01 -24.30
C ASN A 288 24.70 15.06 -23.10
N ASP A 289 25.26 15.45 -21.97
CA ASP A 289 25.23 14.72 -20.70
C ASP A 289 24.05 15.10 -19.81
N HIS A 290 23.17 16.00 -20.25
CA HIS A 290 22.01 16.42 -19.49
C HIS A 290 20.98 15.30 -19.37
N LYS A 291 20.54 14.99 -18.15
CA LYS A 291 19.65 13.84 -17.87
C LYS A 291 18.27 13.95 -18.53
N ALA A 292 17.71 15.15 -18.66
CA ALA A 292 16.45 15.31 -19.37
C ALA A 292 16.55 14.80 -20.83
N LYS A 293 17.69 15.06 -21.52
CA LYS A 293 17.95 14.56 -22.86
C LYS A 293 18.02 13.04 -22.92
N TRP A 294 18.63 12.40 -21.91
CA TRP A 294 18.72 10.95 -21.83
C TRP A 294 17.36 10.30 -21.55
N PHE A 295 16.56 10.85 -20.62
CA PHE A 295 15.21 10.35 -20.36
C PHE A 295 14.29 10.47 -21.58
N ALA A 296 14.39 11.57 -22.31
CA ALA A 296 13.61 11.78 -23.54
C ALA A 296 14.09 10.91 -24.73
N GLY A 297 15.27 10.29 -24.64
CA GLY A 297 15.94 9.64 -25.78
C GLY A 297 15.10 8.58 -26.47
N ALA A 298 14.32 7.77 -25.74
CA ALA A 298 13.44 6.77 -26.33
C ALA A 298 12.33 7.42 -27.18
N ALA A 299 11.75 8.53 -26.72
CA ALA A 299 10.73 9.26 -27.44
C ALA A 299 11.31 9.99 -28.65
N LEU A 300 12.46 10.65 -28.52
CA LEU A 300 13.11 11.45 -29.55
C LEU A 300 13.65 10.62 -30.72
N ASN A 301 14.08 9.39 -30.46
CA ASN A 301 14.65 8.50 -31.48
C ASN A 301 13.62 7.60 -32.17
N THR A 302 12.33 7.90 -32.04
CA THR A 302 11.26 7.13 -32.67
C THR A 302 10.75 7.77 -33.98
N SER A 303 9.93 7.05 -34.74
CA SER A 303 9.28 7.61 -35.93
C SER A 303 8.23 8.65 -35.56
N ASP A 304 7.91 9.57 -36.48
CA ASP A 304 6.90 10.63 -36.27
C ASP A 304 5.54 10.07 -35.82
N THR A 305 5.13 8.94 -36.40
CA THR A 305 3.86 8.27 -36.04
C THR A 305 3.93 7.70 -34.62
N SER A 306 5.06 7.09 -34.25
CA SER A 306 5.26 6.55 -32.91
C SER A 306 5.38 7.67 -31.88
N MET A 307 6.05 8.77 -32.21
CA MET A 307 6.14 9.95 -31.36
C MET A 307 4.74 10.52 -31.04
N ALA A 308 3.87 10.66 -32.04
CA ALA A 308 2.50 11.10 -31.85
C ALA A 308 1.74 10.19 -30.84
N SER A 309 1.97 8.87 -30.91
CA SER A 309 1.38 7.89 -29.97
C SER A 309 1.94 8.03 -28.55
N VAL A 310 3.26 8.21 -28.41
CA VAL A 310 3.92 8.46 -27.11
C VAL A 310 3.32 9.69 -26.43
N ILE A 311 3.21 10.75 -27.18
CA ILE A 311 2.69 12.05 -26.73
C ILE A 311 1.22 11.94 -26.33
N SER A 312 0.39 11.35 -27.20
CA SER A 312 -1.03 11.14 -26.92
C SER A 312 -1.21 10.32 -25.64
N THR A 313 -0.34 9.34 -25.40
CA THR A 313 -0.33 8.56 -24.17
C THR A 313 -0.04 9.44 -22.95
N ALA A 314 1.02 10.26 -22.99
CA ALA A 314 1.38 11.15 -21.87
C ALA A 314 0.28 12.18 -21.59
N LEU A 315 -0.22 12.87 -22.64
CA LEU A 315 -1.26 13.89 -22.50
C LEU A 315 -2.58 13.31 -21.98
N SER A 316 -2.97 12.13 -22.46
CA SER A 316 -4.19 11.47 -22.01
C SER A 316 -4.16 11.19 -20.50
N ARG A 317 -2.99 10.84 -19.93
CA ARG A 317 -2.82 10.64 -18.48
C ARG A 317 -2.81 11.96 -17.70
N LEU A 318 -2.16 12.97 -18.25
CA LEU A 318 -2.10 14.29 -17.64
C LEU A 318 -3.44 15.04 -17.69
N ASN A 319 -4.34 14.67 -18.59
CA ASN A 319 -5.66 15.28 -18.72
C ASN A 319 -6.49 15.22 -17.42
N ALA A 320 -6.24 14.22 -16.58
CA ALA A 320 -6.89 14.07 -15.28
C ALA A 320 -6.58 15.21 -14.28
N PHE A 321 -5.54 16.01 -14.54
CA PHE A 321 -5.16 17.17 -13.72
C PHE A 321 -5.75 18.51 -14.21
N LEU A 322 -6.41 18.52 -15.38
CA LEU A 322 -6.91 19.74 -15.99
C LEU A 322 -8.31 20.10 -15.50
N ASP A 323 -8.37 20.47 -14.26
CA ASP A 323 -9.58 20.97 -13.61
C ASP A 323 -9.21 22.22 -12.80
N SER A 324 -9.88 23.33 -13.08
CA SER A 324 -9.56 24.61 -12.43
C SER A 324 -9.71 24.60 -10.92
N GLU A 325 -10.54 23.70 -10.36
CA GLU A 325 -10.65 23.52 -8.92
C GLU A 325 -9.45 22.69 -8.40
N LEU A 326 -9.05 21.62 -9.11
CA LEU A 326 -7.89 20.82 -8.74
C LEU A 326 -6.58 21.62 -8.80
N GLU A 327 -6.47 22.58 -9.72
CA GLU A 327 -5.34 23.49 -9.78
C GLU A 327 -5.13 24.26 -8.48
N GLN A 328 -6.19 24.50 -7.70
CA GLN A 328 -6.10 25.13 -6.38
C GLN A 328 -5.37 24.25 -5.33
N ILE A 329 -5.27 22.95 -5.58
CA ILE A 329 -4.45 22.03 -4.79
C ILE A 329 -3.06 21.89 -5.41
N LEU A 330 -2.99 21.60 -6.71
CA LEU A 330 -1.80 21.09 -7.39
C LEU A 330 -0.76 22.15 -7.74
N CYS A 331 -1.21 23.42 -7.91
CA CYS A 331 -0.36 24.51 -8.39
C CYS A 331 0.19 25.40 -7.26
N PHE A 332 0.00 25.01 -6.00
CA PHE A 332 0.47 25.78 -4.85
C PHE A 332 1.32 24.92 -3.93
N ASP A 333 2.14 25.59 -3.11
CA ASP A 333 3.10 24.93 -2.21
C ASP A 333 2.44 23.88 -1.33
N THR A 334 3.17 22.80 -1.11
CA THR A 334 2.75 21.68 -0.29
C THR A 334 2.72 22.09 1.18
N GLU A 335 1.55 21.98 1.80
CA GLU A 335 1.35 22.19 3.24
C GLU A 335 1.58 20.90 4.06
N ILE A 336 1.74 19.75 3.37
CA ILE A 336 2.08 18.47 3.97
C ILE A 336 3.60 18.32 3.96
N ASP A 337 4.21 18.33 5.14
CA ASP A 337 5.63 18.17 5.35
C ASP A 337 5.88 16.95 6.23
N ALA A 338 6.67 15.99 5.74
CA ALA A 338 6.94 14.74 6.45
C ALA A 338 7.78 14.93 7.70
N GLU A 339 8.71 15.87 7.71
CA GLU A 339 9.52 16.18 8.88
C GLU A 339 8.65 16.74 10.01
N VAL A 340 7.76 17.68 9.67
CA VAL A 340 6.74 18.19 10.60
C VAL A 340 5.81 17.07 11.05
N PHE A 341 5.37 16.22 10.13
CA PHE A 341 4.52 15.07 10.45
C PHE A 341 5.16 14.10 11.44
N CYS A 342 6.45 13.84 11.31
CA CYS A 342 7.18 12.92 12.19
C CYS A 342 7.58 13.54 13.54
N LYS A 343 7.94 14.82 13.56
CA LYS A 343 8.50 15.50 14.74
C LYS A 343 7.45 16.26 15.56
N GLN A 344 6.33 16.65 14.95
CA GLN A 344 5.25 17.40 15.60
C GLN A 344 3.96 16.59 15.51
N LYS A 345 3.06 16.78 16.47
CA LYS A 345 1.73 16.21 16.44
C LYS A 345 0.97 16.69 15.21
N SER A 346 0.75 15.81 14.25
CA SER A 346 0.15 16.16 12.96
C SER A 346 -0.97 15.19 12.59
N ALA A 347 -2.04 15.73 12.03
CA ALA A 347 -3.16 14.98 11.48
C ALA A 347 -3.37 15.38 10.02
N ILE A 348 -3.26 14.43 9.11
CA ILE A 348 -3.48 14.62 7.67
C ILE A 348 -4.75 13.88 7.27
N PHE A 349 -5.67 14.59 6.64
CA PHE A 349 -6.91 14.01 6.12
C PHE A 349 -6.90 14.10 4.59
N LEU A 350 -7.07 12.96 3.93
CA LEU A 350 -7.13 12.83 2.47
C LEU A 350 -8.54 12.45 2.08
N ILE A 351 -9.31 13.40 1.53
CA ILE A 351 -10.72 13.19 1.19
C ILE A 351 -10.83 12.81 -0.28
N MET A 352 -11.48 11.67 -0.54
CA MET A 352 -11.63 11.08 -1.86
C MET A 352 -13.12 11.07 -2.25
N PRO A 353 -13.51 11.76 -3.34
CA PRO A 353 -14.88 11.74 -3.80
C PRO A 353 -15.23 10.40 -4.48
N GLU A 354 -16.16 9.62 -3.91
CA GLU A 354 -16.62 8.35 -4.51
C GLU A 354 -17.21 8.56 -5.92
N GLU A 355 -17.75 9.74 -6.17
CA GLU A 355 -18.34 10.17 -7.45
C GLU A 355 -17.33 10.46 -8.56
N ASN A 356 -16.04 10.68 -8.22
CA ASN A 356 -14.99 10.97 -9.20
C ASN A 356 -13.72 10.12 -8.95
N PRO A 357 -13.75 8.82 -9.27
CA PRO A 357 -12.63 7.94 -9.03
C PRO A 357 -11.38 8.26 -9.87
N ASN A 358 -11.53 9.05 -10.95
CA ASN A 358 -10.41 9.41 -11.82
C ASN A 358 -9.32 10.21 -11.12
N THR A 359 -9.63 10.86 -10.00
CA THR A 359 -8.67 11.66 -9.22
C THR A 359 -7.99 10.87 -8.10
N PHE A 360 -8.43 9.65 -7.82
CA PHE A 360 -7.92 8.84 -6.70
C PHE A 360 -6.43 8.53 -6.79
N PHE A 361 -5.88 8.41 -8.01
CA PHE A 361 -4.45 8.16 -8.19
C PHE A 361 -3.57 9.26 -7.56
N MET A 362 -4.09 10.49 -7.41
CA MET A 362 -3.39 11.57 -6.69
C MET A 362 -3.19 11.22 -5.21
N ILE A 363 -4.18 10.58 -4.59
CA ILE A 363 -4.07 10.11 -3.21
C ILE A 363 -2.96 9.05 -3.09
N SER A 364 -2.90 8.13 -4.05
CA SER A 364 -1.82 7.12 -4.08
C SER A 364 -0.44 7.76 -4.23
N LEU A 365 -0.31 8.81 -5.06
CA LEU A 365 0.92 9.61 -5.17
C LEU A 365 1.29 10.29 -3.85
N ILE A 366 0.33 10.95 -3.20
CA ILE A 366 0.56 11.65 -1.93
C ILE A 366 1.01 10.67 -0.83
N ILE A 367 0.31 9.53 -0.70
CA ILE A 367 0.68 8.48 0.26
C ILE A 367 2.10 7.97 -0.02
N GLN A 368 2.43 7.74 -1.28
CA GLN A 368 3.73 7.24 -1.70
C GLN A 368 4.85 8.25 -1.44
N GLN A 369 4.62 9.54 -1.71
CA GLN A 369 5.56 10.62 -1.41
C GLN A 369 5.78 10.74 0.09
N LEU A 370 4.70 10.87 0.87
CA LEU A 370 4.76 10.99 2.33
C LEU A 370 5.50 9.79 2.97
N TYR A 371 5.20 8.58 2.52
CA TYR A 371 5.90 7.38 2.96
C TYR A 371 7.41 7.46 2.76
N ARG A 372 7.86 7.87 1.56
CA ARG A 372 9.30 7.95 1.23
C ARG A 372 10.03 9.02 2.03
N GLU A 373 9.37 10.16 2.24
CA GLU A 373 9.91 11.22 3.09
C GLU A 373 10.01 10.77 4.55
N ILE A 374 8.98 10.08 5.07
CA ILE A 374 9.01 9.51 6.43
C ILE A 374 10.16 8.52 6.59
N LEU A 375 10.43 7.68 5.59
CA LEU A 375 11.59 6.78 5.63
C LEU A 375 12.91 7.55 5.70
N ALA A 376 13.05 8.64 4.94
CA ALA A 376 14.24 9.48 4.98
C ALA A 376 14.43 10.14 6.35
N VAL A 377 13.35 10.65 6.96
CA VAL A 377 13.38 11.18 8.33
C VAL A 377 13.76 10.11 9.35
N ALA A 378 13.22 8.89 9.21
CA ALA A 378 13.57 7.78 10.09
C ALA A 378 15.06 7.39 9.96
N ASP A 379 15.58 7.34 8.73
CA ASP A 379 16.98 7.00 8.47
C ASP A 379 17.93 8.07 9.07
N GLU A 380 17.58 9.36 9.00
CA GLU A 380 18.31 10.47 9.66
C GLU A 380 18.26 10.37 11.19
N ASN A 381 17.19 9.79 11.76
CA ASN A 381 17.03 9.55 13.20
C ASN A 381 17.53 8.17 13.65
N GLY A 382 18.53 7.60 12.98
CA GLY A 382 19.11 6.31 13.37
C GLY A 382 18.24 5.10 13.02
N GLY A 383 17.40 5.21 12.00
CA GLY A 383 16.59 4.13 11.45
C GLY A 383 15.20 3.97 12.08
N LYS A 384 14.81 4.86 13.00
CA LYS A 384 13.53 4.76 13.71
C LYS A 384 12.96 6.13 14.06
N LEU A 385 11.65 6.33 13.92
CA LEU A 385 10.95 7.53 14.36
C LEU A 385 10.87 7.60 15.89
N GLU A 386 10.97 8.80 16.46
CA GLU A 386 10.76 9.01 17.90
C GLU A 386 9.33 8.69 18.29
N ASN A 387 8.36 9.30 17.59
CA ASN A 387 6.94 9.05 17.76
C ASN A 387 6.44 8.05 16.71
N ARG A 388 5.47 7.23 17.10
CA ARG A 388 4.77 6.38 16.15
C ARG A 388 3.92 7.22 15.22
N CYS A 389 4.00 6.94 13.93
CA CYS A 389 3.12 7.48 12.91
C CYS A 389 2.17 6.38 12.41
N VAL A 390 0.92 6.72 12.11
CA VAL A 390 -0.09 5.77 11.66
C VAL A 390 -0.77 6.25 10.38
N PHE A 391 -0.89 5.35 9.40
CA PHE A 391 -1.70 5.56 8.20
C PHE A 391 -2.98 4.74 8.33
N PHE A 392 -4.10 5.38 8.59
CA PHE A 392 -5.43 4.77 8.53
C PHE A 392 -5.94 4.88 7.09
N CYS A 393 -5.80 3.82 6.32
CA CYS A 393 -6.19 3.79 4.91
C CYS A 393 -7.61 3.23 4.78
N ASP A 394 -8.63 4.06 4.99
CA ASP A 394 -10.03 3.65 4.79
C ASP A 394 -10.28 3.43 3.30
N GLU A 395 -11.10 2.43 2.99
CA GLU A 395 -11.40 1.96 1.63
C GLU A 395 -10.13 1.61 0.82
N PHE A 396 -9.09 1.06 1.47
CA PHE A 396 -7.82 0.72 0.84
C PHE A 396 -7.96 -0.20 -0.39
N GLY A 397 -8.96 -1.06 -0.39
CA GLY A 397 -9.26 -1.95 -1.51
C GLY A 397 -9.82 -1.26 -2.76
N THR A 398 -10.28 0.00 -2.66
CA THR A 398 -10.79 0.79 -3.79
C THR A 398 -9.83 1.90 -4.22
N LEU A 399 -8.79 2.18 -3.43
CA LEU A 399 -7.72 3.08 -3.84
C LEU A 399 -7.01 2.50 -5.06
N PRO A 400 -6.61 3.32 -6.05
CA PRO A 400 -5.71 2.88 -7.09
C PRO A 400 -4.43 2.28 -6.50
N LYS A 401 -3.90 1.28 -7.17
CA LYS A 401 -2.67 0.59 -6.76
C LYS A 401 -1.58 1.61 -6.38
N ILE A 402 -1.07 1.48 -5.18
CA ILE A 402 0.13 2.19 -4.75
C ILE A 402 1.31 1.35 -5.22
N GLU A 403 2.10 1.86 -6.16
CA GLU A 403 3.15 1.12 -6.89
C GLU A 403 4.18 0.41 -5.99
N SER A 404 4.37 0.89 -4.78
CA SER A 404 5.32 0.29 -3.83
C SER A 404 4.65 -0.22 -2.54
N ALA A 405 3.35 -0.56 -2.60
CA ALA A 405 2.61 -0.97 -1.40
C ALA A 405 3.27 -2.16 -0.69
N GLU A 406 3.66 -3.19 -1.42
CA GLU A 406 4.31 -4.38 -0.85
C GLU A 406 5.59 -4.03 -0.07
N MET A 407 6.41 -3.11 -0.63
CA MET A 407 7.60 -2.59 0.06
C MET A 407 7.23 -1.69 1.25
N MET A 408 6.14 -0.92 1.14
CA MET A 408 5.67 -0.09 2.25
C MET A 408 5.33 -0.95 3.47
N PHE A 409 4.59 -2.03 3.28
CA PHE A 409 4.26 -2.95 4.36
C PHE A 409 5.48 -3.71 4.91
N SER A 410 6.43 -4.07 4.06
CA SER A 410 7.63 -4.80 4.50
C SER A 410 8.61 -3.91 5.28
N ALA A 411 8.81 -2.66 4.85
CA ALA A 411 9.89 -1.81 5.36
C ALA A 411 9.50 -0.85 6.50
N SER A 412 8.24 -0.41 6.55
CA SER A 412 7.83 0.69 7.46
C SER A 412 7.69 0.27 8.92
N ARG A 413 7.40 -1.01 9.20
CA ARG A 413 7.20 -1.53 10.55
C ARG A 413 8.38 -1.24 11.48
N SER A 414 9.59 -1.58 11.06
CA SER A 414 10.81 -1.39 11.86
C SER A 414 11.11 0.09 12.15
N ARG A 415 10.53 1.01 11.38
CA ARG A 415 10.70 2.45 11.50
C ARG A 415 9.61 3.15 12.34
N ARG A 416 8.71 2.41 12.99
CA ARG A 416 7.54 2.90 13.73
C ARG A 416 6.51 3.63 12.86
N LEU A 417 6.47 3.38 11.57
CA LEU A 417 5.35 3.76 10.71
C LEU A 417 4.39 2.57 10.60
N GLN A 418 3.23 2.69 11.19
CA GLN A 418 2.18 1.68 11.17
C GLN A 418 1.20 1.96 10.03
N ILE A 419 0.92 0.97 9.19
CA ILE A 419 -0.08 1.06 8.12
C ILE A 419 -1.27 0.19 8.50
N VAL A 420 -2.45 0.75 8.37
CA VAL A 420 -3.72 0.12 8.73
C VAL A 420 -4.66 0.16 7.54
N PRO A 421 -4.56 -0.80 6.60
CA PRO A 421 -5.54 -0.95 5.54
C PRO A 421 -6.89 -1.35 6.12
N ILE A 422 -7.95 -0.66 5.67
CA ILE A 422 -9.34 -0.96 6.02
C ILE A 422 -10.04 -1.38 4.74
N ILE A 423 -10.49 -2.64 4.68
CA ILE A 423 -11.08 -3.23 3.49
C ILE A 423 -12.46 -3.85 3.81
N GLN A 424 -13.24 -4.09 2.77
CA GLN A 424 -14.54 -4.76 2.92
C GLN A 424 -14.44 -6.27 2.71
N SER A 425 -13.50 -6.72 1.85
CA SER A 425 -13.26 -8.13 1.55
C SER A 425 -11.84 -8.34 1.03
N PHE A 426 -11.33 -9.57 1.12
CA PHE A 426 -10.05 -9.93 0.51
C PHE A 426 -10.08 -9.81 -1.02
N ALA A 427 -11.23 -10.08 -1.66
CA ALA A 427 -11.39 -9.96 -3.10
C ALA A 427 -11.10 -8.55 -3.63
N GLN A 428 -11.42 -7.48 -2.87
CA GLN A 428 -11.07 -6.11 -3.26
C GLN A 428 -9.55 -5.90 -3.28
N LEU A 429 -8.84 -6.49 -2.32
CA LEU A 429 -7.39 -6.39 -2.26
C LEU A 429 -6.74 -7.17 -3.41
N GLU A 430 -7.23 -8.37 -3.71
CA GLU A 430 -6.77 -9.19 -4.83
C GLU A 430 -7.03 -8.52 -6.19
N GLN A 431 -8.18 -7.86 -6.35
CA GLN A 431 -8.51 -7.13 -7.56
C GLN A 431 -7.50 -6.00 -7.83
N ASN A 432 -7.03 -5.35 -6.77
CA ASN A 432 -6.18 -4.16 -6.87
C ASN A 432 -4.69 -4.50 -6.98
N TYR A 433 -4.22 -5.51 -6.22
CA TYR A 433 -2.80 -5.86 -6.12
C TYR A 433 -2.44 -7.20 -6.75
N GLY A 434 -3.42 -7.91 -7.33
CA GLY A 434 -3.27 -9.30 -7.73
C GLY A 434 -3.19 -10.23 -6.51
N LYS A 435 -3.16 -11.54 -6.75
CA LYS A 435 -3.12 -12.53 -5.67
C LYS A 435 -1.81 -12.43 -4.86
N GLU A 436 -0.67 -12.40 -5.56
CA GLU A 436 0.65 -12.36 -4.91
C GLU A 436 0.85 -11.08 -4.08
N GLY A 437 0.52 -9.91 -4.65
CA GLY A 437 0.62 -8.63 -3.93
C GLY A 437 -0.33 -8.56 -2.73
N SER A 438 -1.55 -9.10 -2.87
CA SER A 438 -2.52 -9.22 -1.77
C SER A 438 -1.98 -10.10 -0.65
N ASP A 439 -1.44 -11.26 -0.97
CA ASP A 439 -0.85 -12.19 0.01
C ASP A 439 0.33 -11.52 0.74
N ILE A 440 1.23 -10.81 0.03
CA ILE A 440 2.33 -10.06 0.65
C ILE A 440 1.82 -8.99 1.64
N ILE A 441 0.78 -8.24 1.28
CA ILE A 441 0.19 -7.23 2.17
C ILE A 441 -0.41 -7.88 3.41
N ILE A 442 -1.16 -8.98 3.25
CA ILE A 442 -1.80 -9.71 4.35
C ILE A 442 -0.74 -10.30 5.29
N ASP A 443 0.30 -10.93 4.76
CA ASP A 443 1.36 -11.57 5.55
C ASP A 443 2.17 -10.55 6.37
N ASN A 444 2.28 -9.31 5.90
CA ASN A 444 2.90 -8.23 6.64
C ASN A 444 1.97 -7.58 7.68
N THR A 445 0.66 -7.85 7.65
CA THR A 445 -0.29 -7.38 8.66
C THR A 445 -0.45 -8.41 9.77
N GLN A 446 0.39 -8.31 10.80
CA GLN A 446 0.44 -9.26 11.92
C GLN A 446 -0.73 -9.16 12.89
N LEU A 447 -1.55 -8.12 12.77
CA LEU A 447 -2.75 -7.89 13.56
C LEU A 447 -3.95 -7.79 12.60
N THR A 448 -4.93 -8.68 12.73
CA THR A 448 -6.17 -8.62 11.96
C THR A 448 -7.37 -8.40 12.87
N ILE A 449 -8.19 -7.39 12.54
CA ILE A 449 -9.41 -7.05 13.25
C ILE A 449 -10.58 -7.28 12.28
N PHE A 450 -11.48 -8.15 12.65
CA PHE A 450 -12.58 -8.58 11.80
C PHE A 450 -13.94 -8.23 12.41
N GLY A 451 -14.81 -7.56 11.64
CA GLY A 451 -16.10 -7.04 12.12
C GLY A 451 -17.37 -7.64 11.50
N GLY A 452 -17.25 -8.59 10.60
CA GLY A 452 -18.40 -9.26 9.93
C GLY A 452 -18.35 -9.21 8.41
N PHE A 453 -18.98 -10.17 7.75
CA PHE A 453 -19.01 -10.30 6.29
C PHE A 453 -20.42 -10.10 5.71
N ALA A 454 -20.47 -9.77 4.43
CA ALA A 454 -21.71 -9.88 3.66
C ALA A 454 -22.13 -11.35 3.53
N PRO A 455 -23.44 -11.63 3.41
CA PRO A 455 -23.96 -13.02 3.39
C PRO A 455 -23.31 -13.92 2.33
N ASN A 456 -22.95 -13.37 1.18
CA ASN A 456 -22.38 -14.13 0.06
C ASN A 456 -20.84 -13.99 -0.06
N SER A 457 -20.16 -13.46 0.97
CA SER A 457 -18.71 -13.26 0.94
C SER A 457 -17.95 -14.57 1.06
N SER A 458 -17.04 -14.85 0.12
CA SER A 458 -16.04 -15.93 0.20
C SER A 458 -14.95 -15.66 1.25
N SER A 459 -14.76 -14.42 1.66
CA SER A 459 -13.79 -14.05 2.69
C SER A 459 -14.06 -14.71 4.04
N ALA A 460 -15.31 -15.12 4.30
CA ALA A 460 -15.67 -15.89 5.50
C ALA A 460 -14.98 -17.26 5.55
N ASP A 461 -14.82 -17.92 4.40
CA ASP A 461 -14.15 -19.22 4.31
C ASP A 461 -12.65 -19.09 4.59
N VAL A 462 -12.02 -18.03 4.06
CA VAL A 462 -10.61 -17.72 4.29
C VAL A 462 -10.36 -17.47 5.78
N LEU A 463 -11.18 -16.64 6.42
CA LEU A 463 -11.03 -16.33 7.83
C LEU A 463 -11.32 -17.53 8.74
N SER A 464 -12.34 -18.35 8.41
CA SER A 464 -12.65 -19.58 9.14
C SER A 464 -11.47 -20.54 9.15
N LYS A 465 -10.79 -20.71 8.01
CA LYS A 465 -9.55 -21.50 7.89
C LYS A 465 -8.41 -20.90 8.71
N ALA A 466 -8.23 -19.58 8.66
CA ALA A 466 -7.18 -18.87 9.42
C ALA A 466 -7.38 -18.97 10.94
N LEU A 467 -8.62 -19.04 11.42
CA LEU A 467 -8.92 -19.26 12.84
C LEU A 467 -8.56 -20.67 13.30
N GLY A 468 -8.40 -21.61 12.37
CA GLY A 468 -8.05 -23.00 12.63
C GLY A 468 -9.21 -23.83 13.13
N SER A 469 -8.91 -25.11 13.39
CA SER A 469 -9.89 -26.12 13.79
C SER A 469 -9.60 -26.64 15.18
N ARG A 470 -10.65 -27.18 15.83
CA ARG A 470 -10.59 -27.85 17.13
C ARG A 470 -11.24 -29.22 17.06
N THR A 471 -10.80 -30.11 17.93
CA THR A 471 -11.40 -31.43 18.10
C THR A 471 -12.65 -31.30 18.95
N VAL A 472 -13.78 -31.75 18.45
CA VAL A 472 -15.06 -31.82 19.18
C VAL A 472 -15.61 -33.24 19.16
N MET A 473 -16.41 -33.60 20.18
CA MET A 473 -17.15 -34.84 20.14
C MET A 473 -18.43 -34.65 19.34
N SER A 474 -18.67 -35.55 18.40
CA SER A 474 -19.96 -35.72 17.72
C SER A 474 -20.50 -37.09 18.10
N GLY A 475 -21.79 -37.21 18.29
CA GLY A 475 -22.38 -38.47 18.65
C GLY A 475 -23.77 -38.64 18.08
N SER A 476 -24.13 -39.90 17.75
CA SER A 476 -25.49 -40.32 17.52
C SER A 476 -25.98 -41.06 18.76
N VAL A 477 -27.18 -40.71 19.19
CA VAL A 477 -27.87 -41.40 20.29
C VAL A 477 -29.04 -42.12 19.64
N ASP A 478 -28.94 -43.45 19.60
CA ASP A 478 -30.08 -44.29 19.16
C ASP A 478 -30.95 -44.62 20.37
N ARG A 479 -32.21 -44.24 20.33
CA ARG A 479 -33.21 -44.46 21.37
C ARG A 479 -34.10 -45.69 21.09
N GLY A 480 -33.49 -46.79 20.61
CA GLY A 480 -34.18 -48.06 20.49
C GLY A 480 -34.78 -48.49 21.84
N LYS A 481 -36.03 -48.99 21.82
CA LYS A 481 -36.74 -49.35 23.08
C LYS A 481 -36.06 -50.46 23.88
N GLU A 482 -35.14 -51.21 23.31
CA GLU A 482 -34.51 -52.37 23.95
C GLU A 482 -33.02 -52.20 24.25
N HIS A 483 -32.26 -51.38 23.51
CA HIS A 483 -30.84 -51.09 23.76
C HIS A 483 -30.49 -49.69 23.29
N PRO A 484 -30.47 -48.68 24.20
CA PRO A 484 -29.93 -47.37 23.85
C PRO A 484 -28.42 -47.48 23.63
N SER A 485 -27.95 -47.11 22.43
CA SER A 485 -26.54 -47.06 22.12
C SER A 485 -26.11 -45.61 21.87
N GLU A 486 -25.00 -45.20 22.50
CA GLU A 486 -24.34 -43.95 22.25
C GLU A 486 -23.07 -44.23 21.45
N SER A 487 -22.96 -43.66 20.23
CA SER A 487 -21.72 -43.68 19.47
C SER A 487 -21.11 -42.29 19.51
N LEU A 488 -19.93 -42.15 20.11
CA LEU A 488 -19.19 -40.89 20.19
C LEU A 488 -17.97 -40.97 19.29
N GLN A 489 -17.82 -39.98 18.39
CA GLN A 489 -16.64 -39.85 17.54
C GLN A 489 -16.01 -38.46 17.75
N MET A 490 -14.67 -38.39 17.67
CA MET A 490 -13.98 -37.14 17.58
C MET A 490 -13.99 -36.67 16.13
N ILE A 491 -14.39 -35.41 15.91
CA ILE A 491 -14.41 -34.81 14.59
C ILE A 491 -13.71 -33.45 14.62
N GLU A 492 -13.23 -33.04 13.45
CA GLU A 492 -12.75 -31.70 13.23
C GLU A 492 -13.93 -30.72 13.15
N ARG A 493 -13.80 -29.57 13.82
CA ARG A 493 -14.71 -28.44 13.69
C ARG A 493 -13.93 -27.14 13.68
N PRO A 494 -14.12 -26.24 12.68
CA PRO A 494 -13.56 -24.91 12.72
C PRO A 494 -13.85 -24.21 14.03
N LEU A 495 -12.92 -23.36 14.53
CA LEU A 495 -13.14 -22.55 15.73
C LEU A 495 -14.38 -21.67 15.59
N MET A 496 -14.59 -21.08 14.37
CA MET A 496 -15.85 -20.53 13.90
C MET A 496 -16.07 -20.94 12.44
N THR A 497 -17.28 -21.39 12.13
CA THR A 497 -17.68 -21.74 10.77
C THR A 497 -17.97 -20.47 9.95
N PRO A 498 -17.93 -20.51 8.61
CA PRO A 498 -18.24 -19.34 7.77
C PRO A 498 -19.61 -18.71 8.04
N ASP A 499 -20.63 -19.53 8.35
CA ASP A 499 -21.96 -19.07 8.71
C ASP A 499 -21.98 -18.34 10.06
N GLU A 500 -21.25 -18.83 11.07
CA GLU A 500 -21.08 -18.16 12.35
C GLU A 500 -20.36 -16.81 12.19
N LEU A 501 -19.38 -16.70 11.27
CA LEU A 501 -18.70 -15.46 10.94
C LEU A 501 -19.61 -14.44 10.24
N LYS A 502 -20.47 -14.91 9.33
CA LYS A 502 -21.49 -14.10 8.65
C LYS A 502 -22.60 -13.64 9.60
N ALA A 503 -22.91 -14.43 10.61
CA ALA A 503 -23.91 -14.13 11.65
C ALA A 503 -23.36 -13.31 12.83
N LEU A 504 -22.13 -12.81 12.75
CA LEU A 504 -21.50 -12.05 13.83
C LEU A 504 -22.30 -10.76 14.14
N PRO A 505 -22.80 -10.57 15.38
CA PRO A 505 -23.59 -9.40 15.74
C PRO A 505 -22.80 -8.09 15.60
N LYS A 506 -23.45 -7.00 15.22
CA LYS A 506 -22.84 -5.66 15.17
C LYS A 506 -22.18 -5.30 16.50
N GLY A 507 -20.96 -4.74 16.42
CA GLY A 507 -20.14 -4.41 17.57
C GLY A 507 -19.34 -5.58 18.14
N GLN A 508 -19.53 -6.81 17.67
CA GLN A 508 -18.61 -7.90 17.96
C GLN A 508 -17.52 -7.97 16.89
N PHE A 509 -16.30 -8.15 17.35
CA PHE A 509 -15.13 -8.25 16.49
C PHE A 509 -14.28 -9.45 16.92
N ILE A 510 -13.55 -10.00 15.95
CA ILE A 510 -12.54 -11.01 16.17
C ILE A 510 -11.19 -10.36 15.93
N VAL A 511 -10.27 -10.55 16.85
CA VAL A 511 -8.90 -10.02 16.76
C VAL A 511 -7.94 -11.19 16.75
N MET A 512 -7.10 -11.22 15.73
CA MET A 512 -6.04 -12.21 15.54
C MET A 512 -4.70 -11.50 15.54
N LYS A 513 -3.72 -12.04 16.24
CA LYS A 513 -2.35 -11.54 16.26
C LYS A 513 -1.39 -12.70 16.12
N THR A 514 -0.35 -12.52 15.31
CA THR A 514 0.69 -13.52 15.09
C THR A 514 1.32 -13.96 16.42
N GLY A 515 1.40 -15.28 16.63
CA GLY A 515 1.96 -15.88 17.85
C GLY A 515 1.01 -16.01 19.03
N TYR A 516 -0.27 -15.60 18.86
CA TYR A 516 -1.27 -15.64 19.93
C TYR A 516 -2.58 -16.27 19.48
N HIS A 517 -3.35 -16.77 20.44
CA HIS A 517 -4.70 -17.24 20.17
C HIS A 517 -5.65 -16.08 19.86
N PRO A 518 -6.62 -16.26 18.93
CA PRO A 518 -7.59 -15.22 18.59
C PRO A 518 -8.48 -14.88 19.79
N MET A 519 -8.94 -13.62 19.84
CA MET A 519 -9.91 -13.19 20.85
C MET A 519 -11.18 -12.66 20.21
N LYS A 520 -12.32 -12.86 20.87
CA LYS A 520 -13.60 -12.26 20.54
C LYS A 520 -13.85 -11.08 21.46
N VAL A 521 -14.07 -9.89 20.91
CA VAL A 521 -14.29 -8.66 21.66
C VAL A 521 -15.61 -8.01 21.27
N LYS A 522 -16.20 -7.26 22.19
CA LYS A 522 -17.36 -6.42 21.94
C LYS A 522 -16.91 -4.97 22.06
N LEU A 523 -16.77 -4.29 20.93
CA LEU A 523 -16.53 -2.86 20.88
C LEU A 523 -17.85 -2.10 21.12
N ARG A 524 -17.73 -0.89 21.60
CA ARG A 524 -18.84 0.02 21.88
C ARG A 524 -18.95 1.08 20.78
N LEU A 525 -20.10 1.67 20.61
CA LEU A 525 -20.25 2.85 19.75
C LEU A 525 -19.46 4.04 20.36
N PHE A 526 -18.92 4.90 19.50
CA PHE A 526 -18.05 6.01 19.90
C PHE A 526 -18.60 6.86 21.07
N PHE A 527 -19.90 7.13 21.10
CA PHE A 527 -20.51 7.89 22.20
C PHE A 527 -20.53 7.13 23.54
N GLU A 528 -20.51 5.79 23.51
CA GLU A 528 -20.38 4.98 24.73
C GLU A 528 -18.95 4.98 25.29
N TRP A 529 -17.95 5.29 24.47
CA TRP A 529 -16.58 5.56 24.87
C TRP A 529 -16.40 6.96 25.49
N GLY A 530 -17.48 7.77 25.48
CA GLY A 530 -17.44 9.16 25.95
C GLY A 530 -16.93 10.16 24.91
N ILE A 531 -16.81 9.74 23.65
CA ILE A 531 -16.42 10.60 22.53
C ILE A 531 -17.64 11.46 22.15
N ASN A 532 -17.49 12.79 22.19
CA ASN A 532 -18.44 13.75 21.67
C ASN A 532 -17.74 14.57 20.58
N PHE A 533 -18.44 14.79 19.49
CA PHE A 533 -17.93 15.64 18.41
C PHE A 533 -18.23 17.12 18.69
N GLU A 534 -17.38 17.97 18.17
CA GLU A 534 -17.48 19.43 18.21
C GLU A 534 -18.13 19.94 16.90
N GLU A 535 -18.10 21.26 16.71
CA GLU A 535 -18.46 21.85 15.43
C GLU A 535 -17.59 21.26 14.30
N PRO A 536 -18.19 20.98 13.14
CA PRO A 536 -17.47 20.39 12.01
C PRO A 536 -16.25 21.23 11.61
N PHE A 537 -15.12 20.56 11.42
CA PHE A 537 -13.92 21.22 10.92
C PHE A 537 -14.11 21.62 9.45
N THR A 538 -13.70 22.81 9.10
CA THR A 538 -13.72 23.31 7.72
C THR A 538 -12.43 24.03 7.40
N VAL A 539 -11.96 23.88 6.16
CA VAL A 539 -10.87 24.68 5.60
C VAL A 539 -11.46 25.92 4.93
N SER A 540 -10.83 27.09 5.10
CA SER A 540 -11.26 28.32 4.43
C SER A 540 -11.20 28.17 2.91
N ASP A 541 -12.13 28.78 2.21
CA ASP A 541 -12.15 28.81 0.75
C ASP A 541 -10.94 29.58 0.22
N LYS A 542 -10.19 28.96 -0.69
CA LYS A 542 -8.98 29.48 -1.33
C LYS A 542 -9.15 29.63 -2.85
N GLY A 543 -10.35 29.55 -3.39
CA GLY A 543 -10.66 29.46 -4.81
C GLY A 543 -10.27 30.68 -5.68
N ASN A 544 -9.75 31.76 -5.09
CA ASN A 544 -9.37 32.99 -5.83
C ASN A 544 -7.88 33.11 -6.13
N ARG A 545 -7.07 32.06 -5.88
CA ARG A 545 -5.65 32.13 -6.17
C ARG A 545 -5.40 32.00 -7.67
N LYS A 546 -4.63 32.95 -8.24
CA LYS A 546 -4.26 32.92 -9.65
C LYS A 546 -3.11 31.93 -9.86
N VAL A 547 -3.31 30.96 -10.71
CA VAL A 547 -2.28 30.02 -11.14
C VAL A 547 -1.39 30.69 -12.20
N ARG A 548 -0.07 30.49 -12.08
CA ARG A 548 0.91 30.88 -13.09
C ARG A 548 1.43 29.62 -13.75
N TYR A 549 1.51 29.65 -15.07
CA TYR A 549 1.94 28.49 -15.85
C TYR A 549 3.28 28.78 -16.50
N ALA A 550 4.16 27.80 -16.54
CA ALA A 550 5.41 27.87 -17.26
C ALA A 550 5.22 28.16 -18.75
N GLU A 551 6.15 28.88 -19.34
CA GLU A 551 6.21 29.16 -20.76
C GLU A 551 7.47 28.55 -21.39
N LYS A 552 7.35 28.01 -22.62
CA LYS A 552 8.48 27.46 -23.39
C LYS A 552 9.66 28.43 -23.44
N LYS A 553 9.36 29.73 -23.70
CA LYS A 553 10.39 30.77 -23.81
C LYS A 553 11.23 30.91 -22.55
N GLU A 554 10.63 30.81 -21.37
CA GLU A 554 11.35 30.90 -20.10
C GLU A 554 12.33 29.73 -19.94
N ILE A 555 11.92 28.52 -20.34
CA ILE A 555 12.80 27.34 -20.34
C ILE A 555 13.95 27.55 -21.32
N GLU A 556 13.67 28.02 -22.55
CA GLU A 556 14.71 28.31 -23.55
C GLU A 556 15.72 29.34 -23.05
N ASP A 557 15.25 30.44 -22.49
CA ASP A 557 16.08 31.52 -21.97
C ASP A 557 16.89 31.04 -20.74
N GLY A 558 16.28 30.24 -19.89
CA GLY A 558 16.94 29.59 -18.75
C GLY A 558 18.07 28.64 -19.19
N ILE A 559 17.82 27.78 -20.18
CA ILE A 559 18.83 26.88 -20.75
C ILE A 559 20.00 27.68 -21.35
N LYS A 560 19.73 28.69 -22.18
CA LYS A 560 20.76 29.52 -22.79
C LYS A 560 21.59 30.28 -21.77
N THR A 561 20.98 30.73 -20.68
CA THR A 561 21.66 31.41 -19.58
C THR A 561 22.56 30.44 -18.81
N LYS A 562 22.09 29.25 -18.51
CA LYS A 562 22.84 28.25 -17.71
C LYS A 562 23.90 27.51 -18.54
N TYR A 563 23.64 27.32 -19.84
CA TYR A 563 24.49 26.57 -20.77
C TYR A 563 24.80 27.36 -22.06
N PRO A 564 25.48 28.50 -21.98
CA PRO A 564 25.67 29.41 -23.14
C PRO A 564 26.43 28.80 -24.32
N MET A 565 27.20 27.73 -24.09
CA MET A 565 28.05 27.07 -25.11
C MET A 565 27.48 25.73 -25.61
N ALA A 566 26.32 25.30 -25.13
CA ALA A 566 25.79 23.97 -25.45
C ALA A 566 25.19 23.88 -26.86
N GLY A 567 24.78 25.01 -27.46
CA GLY A 567 24.22 25.08 -28.84
C GLY A 567 25.26 25.25 -29.94
N GLU A 568 26.53 25.45 -29.64
CA GLU A 568 27.58 25.43 -30.65
C GLU A 568 27.97 23.97 -30.91
N GLU A 569 27.70 23.47 -32.09
CA GLU A 569 28.19 22.16 -32.54
C GLU A 569 29.71 22.13 -32.39
N LYS A 570 30.20 21.40 -31.39
CA LYS A 570 31.55 20.88 -31.51
C LYS A 570 31.52 20.00 -32.74
N PRO A 571 32.42 20.24 -33.74
CA PRO A 571 32.52 19.35 -34.85
C PRO A 571 32.64 17.92 -34.32
N PRO A 572 32.01 16.94 -34.97
CA PRO A 572 32.10 15.55 -34.55
C PRO A 572 33.56 15.28 -34.26
N ARG A 573 33.87 14.71 -33.08
CA ARG A 573 35.18 14.14 -32.84
C ARG A 573 35.33 13.05 -33.91
N THR A 574 35.85 13.44 -35.09
CA THR A 574 36.59 12.55 -35.94
C THR A 574 37.66 12.00 -35.02
N THR A 575 37.61 10.75 -34.70
CA THR A 575 38.77 10.00 -34.24
C THR A 575 39.77 10.18 -35.35
N GLU A 576 40.60 11.25 -35.28
CA GLU A 576 41.80 11.36 -36.12
C GLU A 576 42.66 10.20 -35.67
N TYR A 577 42.56 9.11 -36.40
CA TYR A 577 43.56 8.06 -36.34
C TYR A 577 44.88 8.67 -36.82
N SER A 578 45.96 8.43 -36.09
CA SER A 578 47.28 8.83 -36.58
C SER A 578 47.51 8.18 -37.96
N ARG A 579 48.27 8.82 -38.84
CA ARG A 579 48.60 8.26 -40.16
C ARG A 579 49.11 6.82 -40.08
N GLU A 580 49.85 6.50 -39.05
CA GLU A 580 50.33 5.13 -38.75
C GLU A 580 49.19 4.14 -38.45
N GLN A 581 48.10 4.61 -37.80
CA GLN A 581 46.93 3.76 -37.52
C GLN A 581 46.05 3.59 -38.78
N GLU A 582 46.00 4.60 -39.65
CA GLU A 582 45.31 4.49 -40.97
C GLU A 582 46.05 3.56 -41.94
N GLU A 583 47.40 3.58 -41.95
CA GLU A 583 48.23 2.65 -42.72
C GLU A 583 48.11 1.22 -42.16
N GLU A 584 48.10 1.02 -40.85
CA GLU A 584 47.93 -0.29 -40.21
C GLU A 584 46.52 -0.89 -40.45
N MET A 585 45.49 -0.04 -40.58
CA MET A 585 44.13 -0.46 -40.94
C MET A 585 43.93 -0.65 -42.44
N GLY A 586 44.87 -0.23 -43.27
CA GLY A 586 44.80 -0.36 -44.74
C GLY A 586 43.63 0.43 -45.37
N LEU A 587 43.37 1.62 -44.83
CA LEU A 587 42.19 2.46 -45.20
C LEU A 587 42.48 3.44 -46.33
N GLN A 588 43.74 3.56 -46.81
CA GLN A 588 44.10 4.38 -47.97
C GLN A 588 43.50 3.77 -49.23
N ASP A 589 42.67 4.55 -49.94
CA ASP A 589 42.02 4.22 -51.22
C ASP A 589 40.82 3.25 -51.19
N MET A 590 40.14 3.08 -50.05
CA MET A 590 38.90 2.27 -50.00
C MET A 590 37.61 3.10 -50.09
N PRO A 591 36.52 2.58 -50.71
CA PRO A 591 35.21 3.17 -50.66
C PRO A 591 34.69 3.27 -49.23
N TYR A 592 33.92 4.34 -48.89
CA TYR A 592 33.47 4.69 -47.54
C TYR A 592 32.79 3.55 -46.76
N ASP A 593 31.98 2.71 -47.41
CA ASP A 593 31.29 1.58 -46.77
C ASP A 593 32.26 0.45 -46.35
N GLN A 594 33.36 0.26 -47.03
CA GLN A 594 34.37 -0.74 -46.67
C GLN A 594 35.32 -0.24 -45.59
N THR A 595 35.50 1.08 -45.50
CA THR A 595 36.29 1.74 -44.46
C THR A 595 35.66 1.56 -43.09
N LEU A 596 34.32 1.77 -42.98
CA LEU A 596 33.56 1.55 -41.73
C LEU A 596 33.62 0.09 -41.26
N GLN A 597 33.54 -0.86 -42.15
CA GLN A 597 33.54 -2.27 -41.83
C GLN A 597 34.92 -2.74 -41.30
N ARG A 598 36.02 -2.28 -41.92
CA ARG A 598 37.39 -2.56 -41.43
C ARG A 598 37.70 -1.86 -40.11
N GLN A 599 37.23 -0.67 -39.88
CA GLN A 599 37.36 0.02 -38.57
C GLN A 599 36.67 -0.78 -37.45
N GLN A 600 35.51 -1.33 -37.69
CA GLN A 600 34.81 -2.21 -36.75
C GLN A 600 35.56 -3.53 -36.50
N ASP A 601 36.12 -4.12 -37.54
CA ASP A 601 36.91 -5.37 -37.44
C ASP A 601 38.20 -5.15 -36.66
N TYR A 602 38.90 -4.04 -36.88
CA TYR A 602 40.10 -3.67 -36.12
C TYR A 602 39.81 -3.45 -34.64
N LEU A 603 38.73 -2.77 -34.30
CA LEU A 603 38.28 -2.57 -32.91
C LEU A 603 37.91 -3.89 -32.25
N ASN A 604 37.33 -4.82 -32.97
CA ASN A 604 36.98 -6.14 -32.46
C ASN A 604 38.22 -7.02 -32.25
N ASP A 605 39.24 -6.91 -33.10
CA ASP A 605 40.49 -7.66 -33.00
C ASP A 605 41.42 -7.08 -31.90
N SER A 606 41.44 -5.77 -31.73
CA SER A 606 42.15 -5.09 -30.62
C SER A 606 41.58 -5.45 -29.24
N LYS A 607 40.27 -5.64 -29.13
CA LYS A 607 39.59 -6.15 -27.91
C LYS A 607 39.96 -7.63 -27.61
N ARG A 608 40.28 -8.43 -28.62
CA ARG A 608 40.72 -9.81 -28.47
C ARG A 608 42.19 -9.93 -28.04
N ARG A 609 43.04 -8.93 -28.30
CA ARG A 609 44.48 -8.91 -27.99
C ARG A 609 44.84 -8.28 -26.64
N SER A 610 43.85 -7.76 -25.89
CA SER A 610 44.11 -7.27 -24.53
C SER A 610 44.43 -8.45 -23.60
N PRO A 611 45.54 -8.45 -22.86
CA PRO A 611 45.89 -9.54 -21.99
C PRO A 611 44.93 -9.61 -20.79
N VAL A 612 44.33 -10.79 -20.65
CA VAL A 612 43.52 -11.14 -19.47
C VAL A 612 44.48 -11.26 -18.29
N VAL A 613 44.42 -10.27 -17.39
CA VAL A 613 45.11 -10.35 -16.11
C VAL A 613 44.37 -11.37 -15.24
N HIS A 614 44.90 -12.59 -15.17
CA HIS A 614 44.48 -13.61 -14.21
C HIS A 614 44.94 -13.24 -12.81
N THR A 615 44.11 -12.74 -11.98
CA THR A 615 44.28 -12.77 -10.52
C THR A 615 43.78 -14.13 -10.02
N LYS A 616 44.73 -14.96 -9.52
CA LYS A 616 44.44 -16.21 -8.81
C LYS A 616 43.76 -15.88 -7.46
N PRO A 617 42.73 -16.61 -7.05
CA PRO A 617 42.32 -16.63 -5.65
C PRO A 617 43.11 -17.69 -4.89
N ASP A 618 43.61 -17.31 -3.74
CA ASP A 618 44.24 -18.18 -2.74
C ASP A 618 43.26 -19.24 -2.22
N GLN A 619 43.77 -20.48 -2.18
CA GLN A 619 43.12 -21.61 -1.54
C GLN A 619 43.49 -21.63 -0.05
N GLN A 620 42.54 -21.79 0.82
CA GLN A 620 42.73 -22.60 2.05
C GLN A 620 41.39 -23.15 2.58
N HIS A 621 41.34 -24.50 2.50
CA HIS A 621 40.75 -25.50 3.41
C HIS A 621 39.29 -25.38 3.91
N SER A 622 38.44 -26.32 3.52
CA SER A 622 38.28 -27.58 4.27
C SER A 622 37.41 -28.61 3.54
N LYS A 623 37.83 -29.85 3.64
CA LYS A 623 37.23 -31.10 3.16
C LYS A 623 36.00 -31.52 3.97
N GLN A 624 34.96 -32.05 3.31
CA GLN A 624 34.31 -33.36 3.59
C GLN A 624 33.12 -33.55 2.64
N LYS A 625 33.22 -34.50 1.68
CA LYS A 625 32.63 -35.86 1.60
C LYS A 625 31.08 -35.89 1.77
N ASN A 626 30.36 -36.28 0.70
CA ASN A 626 29.93 -37.62 0.28
C ASN A 626 29.05 -37.50 -0.98
N GLN A 627 29.39 -38.10 -2.05
CA GLN A 627 29.11 -39.38 -2.70
C GLN A 627 27.64 -39.80 -2.84
N ALA A 628 27.35 -40.05 -4.12
CA ALA A 628 26.50 -41.09 -4.72
C ALA A 628 25.01 -40.73 -4.83
N SER A 629 24.32 -40.96 -5.93
CA SER A 629 24.44 -41.93 -6.98
C SER A 629 23.58 -41.57 -8.18
N GLN A 630 24.08 -41.91 -9.35
CA GLN A 630 23.32 -42.00 -10.62
C GLN A 630 22.35 -43.18 -10.55
N ARG A 631 21.18 -43.05 -11.16
CA ARG A 631 20.59 -44.12 -11.97
C ARG A 631 19.63 -43.62 -13.05
N LYS A 632 19.97 -43.97 -14.26
CA LYS A 632 19.19 -43.97 -15.50
C LYS A 632 18.01 -44.92 -15.41
N ARG A 633 16.93 -44.62 -16.13
CA ARG A 633 16.15 -45.51 -17.04
C ARG A 633 15.09 -44.65 -17.74
N LYS A 634 15.17 -44.52 -18.96
CA LYS A 634 14.65 -45.02 -20.26
C LYS A 634 13.29 -45.73 -20.16
N GLY A 635 12.37 -45.29 -21.06
CA GLY A 635 11.22 -46.05 -21.58
C GLY A 635 10.07 -45.10 -21.95
N LYS A 636 9.99 -44.71 -23.18
CA LYS A 636 9.15 -45.08 -24.35
C LYS A 636 7.69 -45.36 -24.02
N GLY A 637 6.78 -44.67 -24.75
CA GLY A 637 5.43 -45.13 -25.02
C GLY A 637 4.53 -44.03 -25.60
N GLU A 638 4.44 -44.02 -26.93
CA GLU A 638 3.43 -43.26 -27.72
C GLU A 638 2.00 -43.75 -27.41
N ALA A 639 1.02 -42.86 -27.52
CA ALA A 639 -0.10 -43.10 -28.44
C ALA A 639 -1.13 -41.95 -28.42
N ARG A 640 -1.54 -41.62 -29.61
CA ARG A 640 -2.61 -40.73 -30.09
C ARG A 640 -4.01 -41.14 -29.64
N LEU A 641 -4.93 -40.13 -29.65
CA LEU A 641 -6.21 -40.01 -30.35
C LEU A 641 -6.97 -38.82 -29.70
N ALA A 642 -7.27 -37.77 -30.33
CA ALA A 642 -8.23 -37.40 -31.39
C ALA A 642 -9.71 -37.53 -30.96
N ASP A 643 -10.40 -36.37 -31.11
CA ASP A 643 -11.82 -36.16 -31.44
C ASP A 643 -12.91 -36.44 -30.38
N GLN A 644 -13.61 -35.40 -29.98
CA GLN A 644 -14.97 -35.10 -30.46
C GLN A 644 -15.65 -34.00 -29.62
N ILE A 645 -16.05 -32.96 -30.33
CA ILE A 645 -17.10 -32.02 -29.92
C ILE A 645 -18.46 -32.65 -30.25
N PRO A 646 -19.54 -32.36 -29.52
CA PRO A 646 -20.68 -31.76 -30.20
C PRO A 646 -21.31 -30.54 -29.49
N LYS A 647 -21.74 -29.63 -30.37
CA LYS A 647 -22.66 -28.53 -30.12
C LYS A 647 -24.09 -29.03 -29.88
N GLN A 648 -24.87 -28.22 -29.17
CA GLN A 648 -26.30 -27.87 -29.32
C GLN A 648 -26.80 -27.49 -27.92
N GLY A 649 -27.56 -26.48 -27.68
CA GLY A 649 -28.42 -25.57 -28.39
C GLY A 649 -29.55 -25.17 -27.45
N VAL A 650 -29.76 -23.90 -27.32
CA VAL A 650 -31.01 -23.13 -27.13
C VAL A 650 -32.15 -23.76 -26.29
N LYS A 651 -32.45 -23.21 -25.15
CA LYS A 651 -33.72 -22.48 -24.86
C LYS A 651 -33.52 -21.56 -23.66
#